data_446ed721d41158578ba63c1bb4f119b8
#
_entry.id   446ed721d41158578ba63c1bb4f119b8
#
_cell.length_a   1.000
_cell.length_b   1.000
_cell.length_c   1.000
_cell.angle_alpha   90.00
_cell.angle_beta   90.00
_cell.angle_gamma   90.00
#
_symmetry.space_group_name_H-M   'P 1'
#
loop_
_entity.id
_entity.type
_entity.pdbx_description
1 polymer ?
#
loop_
_entity_poly.entity_id
_entity_poly.type
_entity_poly.pdbx_seq_one_letter_code
_entity_poly.pdbx_strand_id
1 'polypeptide(L)'
;LFKPYQREVVKQIDNVSCQPKQNEEFGLLTHQKIVRDYLNLYTPYRGLLLYHGLGSGKTCSSIAIAEGMKTDKRIVLMTPASLKMNFFSELKKCGDEMYKKNQYWEFVSIDGNPDYLNILARALSLPLNYIRDNRGAWLVNINKEPNFSQLSNEEQTMLDDQLNHMIRSKYIDINYNGLNKNRLNALTSNLTQNPFDNRVVIIDEAHNFVSRIVNKIKQPNSISGILYNYLLRATNVKIVLLTGTPIINYPNEIGVLFNILSGYIKTWSIPIEMQNASKLNSATIIKMLDDAKINTYDFIEFSNGILTVTRNPYGFVSVKKRGMLKGTTRKKKPEAQTGGGKKKPRATRKRISIAPKLEGTNEEIEPEASMTTNQNMGYSGDDRYSGGDPDRYNGVQLNESGNISDDDFISSIIQTLQNKKNGLNVRETGIELHYHKALPDTADTFLSTFVDEESGEAKNLEVFQRRIVGMTSYFRSAQEQLLPSFEKTEAGDLYHVVKTPMTPHQFSIYEPIRKEEADREAKTRKRRALNAGKDELFNVSSTYRIFSRAACNFAFPPEIQRPIPVIKPDDVMNEDAFDVEPRGEAEIDETDDKSITEPEQEKYSTRIERALEALNARAEGTNEPLFLSKASLNMFSPKFAKILENLQDDNNRGLHLLYSHFRTLEGVGVLRLILLANGFAEFKLQKQGETWKIVENEVDKDKPKFVLYTGTETAEEKEIIRNVYNGAWNFVPPEIADQLRERANNNMYGEIIKIIMITASGAEGINLKNTRYVHIVEPYWHMVRPEQVIGRARRICSHDELPEEMRTVKVFFYVTTFTEEQMTDEKNIELRIRDVSRLDKKTPVTTDETLYEIASMKQRINNQILRTIKETAVDCNIYNSSTKTNSDEQLVCYGYGKVESNNFSSYPTFERDQMEKMGLDVKKVSWKGQKITYKKNEYVLNPKTNEIFTIDSYQRANTLGGELVLAGHLKMVNNKPTIELV
;
A
#
# COMPACT_ATOMS: atom_id res chain seq x y z
N LEU A 1 13.27 -9.72 -20.62
CA LEU A 1 11.82 -9.60 -20.53
C LEU A 1 11.36 -8.15 -20.74
N PHE A 2 12.06 -7.14 -20.20
CA PHE A 2 11.57 -5.77 -20.10
C PHE A 2 12.10 -4.80 -21.18
N LYS A 3 13.16 -5.13 -21.93
CA LYS A 3 13.73 -4.25 -22.98
C LYS A 3 12.71 -3.77 -24.03
N PRO A 4 11.73 -4.58 -24.50
CA PRO A 4 10.73 -4.10 -25.46
C PRO A 4 9.84 -2.99 -24.91
N TYR A 5 9.52 -3.05 -23.60
CA TYR A 5 8.59 -2.12 -22.97
C TYR A 5 9.18 -0.76 -22.63
N GLN A 6 10.51 -0.63 -22.48
CA GLN A 6 11.14 0.66 -22.18
C GLN A 6 10.82 1.75 -23.20
N ARG A 7 10.77 1.40 -24.50
CA ARG A 7 10.43 2.35 -25.56
C ARG A 7 8.96 2.73 -25.58
N GLU A 8 8.07 1.80 -25.21
CA GLU A 8 6.63 2.05 -25.13
C GLU A 8 6.28 2.97 -23.96
N VAL A 9 6.93 2.78 -22.81
CA VAL A 9 6.71 3.62 -21.62
C VAL A 9 7.05 5.08 -21.90
N VAL A 10 8.18 5.34 -22.55
CA VAL A 10 8.58 6.71 -22.90
C VAL A 10 7.54 7.40 -23.80
N LYS A 11 7.01 6.68 -24.79
CA LYS A 11 5.98 7.22 -25.70
C LYS A 11 4.64 7.49 -24.98
N GLN A 12 4.30 6.70 -23.94
CA GLN A 12 3.06 6.89 -23.18
C GLN A 12 3.12 8.12 -22.27
N ILE A 13 4.32 8.45 -21.75
CA ILE A 13 4.51 9.63 -20.90
C ILE A 13 4.32 10.93 -21.68
N ASP A 14 4.73 10.96 -22.95
CA ASP A 14 4.69 12.16 -23.80
C ASP A 14 3.28 12.51 -24.33
N ASN A 15 2.30 11.60 -24.27
CA ASN A 15 0.98 11.74 -24.89
C ASN A 15 -0.20 11.65 -23.90
N VAL A 16 -0.05 12.16 -22.69
CA VAL A 16 -1.08 12.07 -21.65
C VAL A 16 -2.01 13.29 -21.71
N SER A 17 -3.31 13.05 -21.86
CA SER A 17 -4.36 14.07 -21.92
C SER A 17 -5.59 13.64 -21.09
N CYS A 18 -6.28 14.61 -20.50
CA CYS A 18 -7.56 14.38 -19.79
C CYS A 18 -8.74 14.20 -20.75
N GLN A 19 -8.59 14.58 -22.01
CA GLN A 19 -9.66 14.41 -23.01
C GLN A 19 -9.77 12.95 -23.46
N PRO A 20 -10.97 12.35 -23.47
CA PRO A 20 -11.18 11.02 -24.00
C PRO A 20 -10.82 11.03 -25.49
N LYS A 21 -9.85 10.21 -25.89
CA LYS A 21 -9.56 9.99 -27.30
C LYS A 21 -10.77 9.27 -27.91
N GLN A 22 -11.47 9.95 -28.82
CA GLN A 22 -12.54 9.34 -29.61
C GLN A 22 -11.93 8.24 -30.48
N ASN A 23 -12.45 6.99 -30.35
CA ASN A 23 -12.13 5.81 -31.19
C ASN A 23 -10.83 5.05 -30.93
N GLU A 24 -10.26 5.01 -29.72
CA GLU A 24 -9.27 3.95 -29.44
C GLU A 24 -9.99 2.70 -28.88
N GLU A 25 -9.86 1.55 -29.54
CA GLU A 25 -10.20 0.24 -28.96
C GLU A 25 -9.49 0.05 -27.63
N PHE A 26 -10.18 -0.50 -26.64
CA PHE A 26 -9.62 -0.74 -25.31
C PHE A 26 -8.45 -1.73 -25.38
N GLY A 27 -7.22 -1.21 -25.32
CA GLY A 27 -5.99 -1.99 -25.28
C GLY A 27 -5.35 -1.97 -23.87
N LEU A 28 -4.70 -3.07 -23.50
CA LEU A 28 -3.94 -3.11 -22.25
C LEU A 28 -2.80 -2.07 -22.29
N LEU A 29 -2.68 -1.31 -21.23
CA LEU A 29 -1.59 -0.37 -21.02
C LEU A 29 -0.26 -1.10 -20.82
N THR A 30 0.86 -0.44 -21.09
CA THR A 30 2.18 -1.09 -21.05
C THR A 30 2.49 -1.70 -19.68
N HIS A 31 2.19 -1.03 -18.57
CA HIS A 31 2.38 -1.58 -17.22
C HIS A 31 1.49 -2.82 -16.96
N GLN A 32 0.29 -2.88 -17.53
CA GLN A 32 -0.60 -4.05 -17.45
C GLN A 32 -0.05 -5.24 -18.25
N LYS A 33 0.53 -4.98 -19.41
CA LYS A 33 1.23 -6.00 -20.20
C LYS A 33 2.45 -6.54 -19.47
N ILE A 34 3.25 -5.66 -18.84
CA ILE A 34 4.45 -6.03 -18.08
C ILE A 34 4.09 -7.02 -16.96
N VAL A 35 3.08 -6.72 -16.14
CA VAL A 35 2.70 -7.58 -14.99
C VAL A 35 2.06 -8.88 -15.46
N ARG A 36 1.28 -8.88 -16.55
CA ARG A 36 0.75 -10.09 -17.18
C ARG A 36 1.85 -11.02 -17.66
N ASP A 37 2.86 -10.46 -18.33
CA ASP A 37 3.95 -11.25 -18.88
C ASP A 37 4.95 -11.69 -17.79
N TYR A 38 5.00 -10.96 -16.67
CA TYR A 38 5.80 -11.32 -15.51
C TYR A 38 5.20 -12.46 -14.70
N LEU A 39 3.94 -12.38 -14.33
CA LEU A 39 3.24 -13.41 -13.54
C LEU A 39 2.33 -14.25 -14.42
N ASN A 40 2.85 -15.35 -14.92
CA ASN A 40 2.11 -16.30 -15.74
C ASN A 40 2.43 -17.76 -15.33
N LEU A 41 1.93 -18.72 -16.07
CA LEU A 41 2.14 -20.16 -15.78
C LEU A 41 3.61 -20.59 -15.86
N TYR A 42 4.39 -19.91 -16.68
CA TYR A 42 5.77 -20.28 -17.01
C TYR A 42 6.82 -19.56 -16.15
N THR A 43 6.40 -18.64 -15.28
CA THR A 43 7.32 -17.92 -14.40
C THR A 43 7.38 -18.54 -13.00
N PRO A 44 8.53 -18.42 -12.27
CA PRO A 44 8.75 -19.08 -10.98
C PRO A 44 7.92 -18.47 -9.86
N TYR A 45 7.48 -17.26 -10.06
CA TYR A 45 6.91 -16.44 -9.00
C TYR A 45 5.54 -16.96 -8.58
N ARG A 46 5.38 -17.12 -7.27
CA ARG A 46 4.14 -17.56 -6.67
C ARG A 46 3.14 -16.42 -6.55
N GLY A 47 3.61 -15.21 -6.27
CA GLY A 47 2.75 -14.07 -6.04
C GLY A 47 3.36 -12.74 -6.47
N LEU A 48 2.49 -11.76 -6.69
CA LEU A 48 2.86 -10.40 -7.08
C LEU A 48 1.95 -9.38 -6.37
N LEU A 49 2.57 -8.38 -5.77
CA LEU A 49 1.91 -7.18 -5.27
C LEU A 49 1.82 -6.15 -6.40
N LEU A 50 0.63 -5.74 -6.77
CA LEU A 50 0.40 -4.59 -7.64
C LEU A 50 0.28 -3.33 -6.77
N TYR A 51 1.42 -2.73 -6.46
CA TYR A 51 1.52 -1.45 -5.75
C TYR A 51 1.45 -0.31 -6.75
N HIS A 52 0.27 -0.13 -7.34
CA HIS A 52 0.03 0.88 -8.36
C HIS A 52 -0.80 2.03 -7.80
N GLY A 53 -0.56 3.24 -8.27
CA GLY A 53 -1.29 4.44 -7.87
C GLY A 53 -2.80 4.36 -8.13
N LEU A 54 -3.57 5.26 -7.54
CA LEU A 54 -5.01 5.37 -7.81
C LEU A 54 -5.23 5.70 -9.30
N GLY A 55 -6.28 5.11 -9.90
CA GLY A 55 -6.60 5.33 -11.31
C GLY A 55 -5.68 4.65 -12.34
N SER A 56 -4.67 3.89 -11.91
CA SER A 56 -3.75 3.15 -12.79
C SER A 56 -4.35 1.91 -13.49
N GLY A 57 -5.61 1.56 -13.20
CA GLY A 57 -6.23 0.35 -13.73
C GLY A 57 -5.71 -0.94 -13.09
N LYS A 58 -5.46 -0.93 -11.77
CA LYS A 58 -5.03 -2.12 -11.00
C LYS A 58 -5.92 -3.34 -11.23
N THR A 59 -7.22 -3.13 -11.20
CA THR A 59 -8.22 -4.19 -11.43
C THR A 59 -8.02 -4.83 -12.80
N CYS A 60 -7.88 -4.03 -13.86
CA CYS A 60 -7.59 -4.54 -15.20
C CYS A 60 -6.23 -5.24 -15.30
N SER A 61 -5.22 -4.79 -14.56
CA SER A 61 -3.93 -5.50 -14.48
C SER A 61 -4.09 -6.91 -13.91
N SER A 62 -4.86 -7.04 -12.83
CA SER A 62 -5.12 -8.35 -12.21
C SER A 62 -5.97 -9.27 -13.08
N ILE A 63 -6.96 -8.69 -13.77
CA ILE A 63 -7.78 -9.40 -14.75
C ILE A 63 -6.90 -9.92 -15.89
N ALA A 64 -6.01 -9.09 -16.45
CA ALA A 64 -5.10 -9.50 -17.51
C ALA A 64 -4.18 -10.66 -17.10
N ILE A 65 -3.68 -10.65 -15.86
CA ILE A 65 -2.90 -11.76 -15.28
C ILE A 65 -3.77 -13.03 -15.19
N ALA A 66 -4.97 -12.92 -14.61
CA ALA A 66 -5.84 -14.06 -14.36
C ALA A 66 -6.38 -14.69 -15.66
N GLU A 67 -6.82 -13.85 -16.60
CA GLU A 67 -7.31 -14.29 -17.90
C GLU A 67 -6.24 -15.04 -18.73
N GLY A 68 -4.97 -14.67 -18.56
CA GLY A 68 -3.85 -15.41 -19.16
C GLY A 68 -3.66 -16.83 -18.61
N MET A 69 -4.29 -17.17 -17.49
CA MET A 69 -4.14 -18.46 -16.80
C MET A 69 -5.47 -19.24 -16.64
N LYS A 70 -6.59 -18.67 -17.07
CA LYS A 70 -7.95 -19.22 -16.81
C LYS A 70 -8.24 -20.57 -17.42
N THR A 71 -7.48 -20.98 -18.42
CA THR A 71 -7.60 -22.29 -19.08
C THR A 71 -7.16 -23.41 -18.12
N ASP A 72 -6.08 -23.18 -17.38
CA ASP A 72 -5.43 -24.17 -16.53
C ASP A 72 -5.83 -24.06 -15.06
N LYS A 73 -6.26 -22.87 -14.61
CA LYS A 73 -6.57 -22.60 -13.22
C LYS A 73 -7.92 -21.88 -13.07
N ARG A 74 -8.72 -22.30 -12.09
CA ARG A 74 -9.88 -21.49 -11.68
C ARG A 74 -9.39 -20.26 -10.90
N ILE A 75 -10.17 -19.17 -10.97
CA ILE A 75 -9.83 -17.90 -10.36
C ILE A 75 -10.66 -17.72 -9.09
N VAL A 76 -10.00 -17.39 -7.98
CA VAL A 76 -10.63 -17.00 -6.72
C VAL A 76 -10.46 -15.50 -6.55
N LEU A 77 -11.58 -14.80 -6.45
CA LEU A 77 -11.62 -13.36 -6.23
C LEU A 77 -12.02 -13.09 -4.78
N MET A 78 -11.15 -12.45 -4.03
CA MET A 78 -11.38 -12.00 -2.65
C MET A 78 -11.53 -10.49 -2.62
N THR A 79 -12.72 -9.98 -2.30
CA THR A 79 -13.02 -8.54 -2.29
C THR A 79 -13.85 -8.15 -1.08
N PRO A 80 -13.82 -6.86 -0.65
CA PRO A 80 -14.86 -6.30 0.19
C PRO A 80 -16.23 -6.38 -0.52
N ALA A 81 -17.31 -6.50 0.25
CA ALA A 81 -18.66 -6.64 -0.34
C ALA A 81 -19.04 -5.47 -1.24
N SER A 82 -18.68 -4.24 -0.85
CA SER A 82 -18.96 -2.99 -1.57
C SER A 82 -18.26 -2.90 -2.94
N LEU A 83 -17.12 -3.57 -3.12
CA LEU A 83 -16.31 -3.47 -4.35
C LEU A 83 -16.56 -4.60 -5.36
N LYS A 84 -17.29 -5.63 -4.99
CA LYS A 84 -17.56 -6.79 -5.85
C LYS A 84 -18.16 -6.39 -7.21
N MET A 85 -19.21 -5.57 -7.20
CA MET A 85 -19.90 -5.16 -8.44
C MET A 85 -18.97 -4.33 -9.34
N ASN A 86 -18.11 -3.50 -8.75
CA ASN A 86 -17.11 -2.76 -9.50
C ASN A 86 -16.13 -3.67 -10.24
N PHE A 87 -15.65 -4.73 -9.57
CA PHE A 87 -14.75 -5.69 -10.20
C PHE A 87 -15.41 -6.42 -11.38
N PHE A 88 -16.67 -6.86 -11.23
CA PHE A 88 -17.41 -7.48 -12.32
C PHE A 88 -17.69 -6.52 -13.49
N SER A 89 -17.93 -5.24 -13.20
CA SER A 89 -18.05 -4.21 -14.23
C SER A 89 -16.75 -4.04 -15.01
N GLU A 90 -15.60 -4.05 -14.33
CA GLU A 90 -14.29 -3.97 -14.99
C GLU A 90 -13.97 -5.24 -15.81
N LEU A 91 -14.39 -6.45 -15.35
CA LEU A 91 -14.28 -7.67 -16.15
C LEU A 91 -14.96 -7.57 -17.51
N LYS A 92 -16.13 -6.90 -17.56
CA LYS A 92 -16.86 -6.67 -18.83
C LYS A 92 -16.20 -5.63 -19.74
N LYS A 93 -15.19 -4.88 -19.25
CA LYS A 93 -14.44 -3.89 -20.02
C LYS A 93 -13.07 -4.41 -20.48
N CYS A 94 -12.30 -4.97 -19.53
CA CYS A 94 -10.91 -5.35 -19.75
C CYS A 94 -10.63 -6.85 -19.63
N GLY A 95 -11.67 -7.68 -19.45
CA GLY A 95 -11.57 -9.14 -19.45
C GLY A 95 -11.52 -9.74 -20.86
N ASP A 96 -11.85 -11.02 -20.94
CA ASP A 96 -11.95 -11.75 -22.20
C ASP A 96 -12.91 -11.06 -23.16
N GLU A 97 -12.65 -11.18 -24.45
CA GLU A 97 -13.54 -10.69 -25.50
C GLU A 97 -14.98 -11.19 -25.33
N MET A 98 -15.16 -12.43 -24.84
CA MET A 98 -16.49 -13.02 -24.59
C MET A 98 -17.28 -12.33 -23.48
N TYR A 99 -16.65 -11.46 -22.66
CA TYR A 99 -17.34 -10.72 -21.59
C TYR A 99 -17.64 -9.28 -21.97
N LYS A 100 -17.08 -8.78 -23.08
CA LYS A 100 -17.26 -7.40 -23.53
C LYS A 100 -18.66 -7.24 -24.12
N LYS A 101 -19.36 -6.18 -23.68
CA LYS A 101 -20.72 -5.90 -24.15
C LYS A 101 -20.74 -5.37 -25.59
N ASN A 102 -19.79 -4.51 -25.94
CA ASN A 102 -19.77 -3.84 -27.24
C ASN A 102 -19.28 -4.77 -28.36
N GLN A 103 -20.12 -5.73 -28.71
CA GLN A 103 -19.91 -6.73 -29.76
C GLN A 103 -21.21 -6.96 -30.52
N TYR A 104 -21.16 -7.74 -31.62
CA TYR A 104 -22.35 -8.18 -32.30
C TYR A 104 -22.86 -9.48 -31.66
N TRP A 105 -24.06 -9.39 -31.05
CA TRP A 105 -24.69 -10.47 -30.31
C TRP A 105 -25.82 -11.09 -31.16
N GLU A 106 -25.83 -12.41 -31.33
CA GLU A 106 -26.86 -13.18 -31.96
C GLU A 106 -27.46 -14.18 -30.97
N PHE A 107 -28.78 -14.17 -30.81
CA PHE A 107 -29.46 -15.12 -29.98
C PHE A 107 -29.64 -16.44 -30.72
N VAL A 108 -29.18 -17.57 -30.13
CA VAL A 108 -29.32 -18.91 -30.68
C VAL A 108 -30.32 -19.69 -29.85
N SER A 109 -31.49 -19.94 -30.41
CA SER A 109 -32.55 -20.75 -29.76
C SER A 109 -32.23 -22.22 -29.81
N ILE A 110 -32.64 -22.96 -28.77
CA ILE A 110 -32.58 -24.44 -28.69
C ILE A 110 -33.87 -25.10 -29.17
N ASP A 111 -34.93 -24.36 -29.46
CA ASP A 111 -36.26 -24.90 -29.81
C ASP A 111 -36.24 -25.70 -31.14
N GLY A 112 -35.31 -25.42 -32.02
CA GLY A 112 -35.18 -26.12 -33.30
C GLY A 112 -34.17 -27.25 -33.33
N ASN A 113 -33.26 -27.35 -32.37
CA ASN A 113 -32.22 -28.38 -32.34
C ASN A 113 -31.73 -28.64 -30.91
N PRO A 114 -32.10 -29.76 -30.28
CA PRO A 114 -31.72 -30.12 -28.93
C PRO A 114 -30.20 -30.25 -28.71
N ASP A 115 -29.42 -30.50 -29.75
CA ASP A 115 -27.96 -30.65 -29.65
C ASP A 115 -27.28 -29.30 -29.31
N TYR A 116 -27.91 -28.18 -29.68
CA TYR A 116 -27.41 -26.85 -29.34
C TYR A 116 -27.32 -26.63 -27.83
N LEU A 117 -28.15 -27.27 -27.02
CA LEU A 117 -28.09 -27.19 -25.57
C LEU A 117 -26.69 -27.51 -25.01
N ASN A 118 -26.13 -28.65 -25.46
CA ASN A 118 -24.83 -29.11 -24.99
C ASN A 118 -23.67 -28.30 -25.61
N ILE A 119 -23.85 -27.90 -26.87
CA ILE A 119 -22.87 -27.07 -27.55
C ILE A 119 -22.74 -25.70 -26.89
N LEU A 120 -23.87 -25.02 -26.65
CA LEU A 120 -23.90 -23.69 -25.98
C LEU A 120 -23.38 -23.79 -24.54
N ALA A 121 -23.76 -24.82 -23.79
CA ALA A 121 -23.29 -25.02 -22.43
C ALA A 121 -21.76 -25.15 -22.36
N ARG A 122 -21.17 -25.89 -23.28
CA ARG A 122 -19.71 -26.03 -23.38
C ARG A 122 -19.00 -24.73 -23.86
N ALA A 123 -19.53 -24.14 -24.93
CA ALA A 123 -18.90 -22.94 -25.54
C ALA A 123 -18.92 -21.75 -24.57
N LEU A 124 -20.03 -21.54 -23.89
CA LEU A 124 -20.25 -20.39 -23.01
C LEU A 124 -19.97 -20.67 -21.52
N SER A 125 -19.67 -21.94 -21.17
CA SER A 125 -19.55 -22.38 -19.77
C SER A 125 -20.78 -22.06 -18.92
N LEU A 126 -21.98 -22.18 -19.51
CA LEU A 126 -23.26 -21.94 -18.85
C LEU A 126 -23.88 -23.23 -18.29
N PRO A 127 -24.62 -23.15 -17.17
CA PRO A 127 -25.40 -24.30 -16.68
C PRO A 127 -26.47 -24.69 -17.68
N LEU A 128 -26.71 -26.02 -17.84
CA LEU A 128 -27.73 -26.53 -18.75
C LEU A 128 -29.13 -25.99 -18.40
N ASN A 129 -29.45 -25.86 -17.13
CA ASN A 129 -30.72 -25.30 -16.67
C ASN A 129 -30.91 -23.85 -17.12
N TYR A 130 -29.84 -23.05 -17.02
CA TYR A 130 -29.89 -21.64 -17.48
C TYR A 130 -30.30 -21.54 -18.95
N ILE A 131 -29.70 -22.36 -19.82
CA ILE A 131 -29.97 -22.32 -21.26
C ILE A 131 -31.38 -22.83 -21.54
N ARG A 132 -31.89 -23.82 -20.77
CA ARG A 132 -33.25 -24.30 -20.89
C ARG A 132 -34.28 -23.27 -20.49
N ASP A 133 -34.06 -22.60 -19.37
CA ASP A 133 -34.98 -21.60 -18.82
C ASP A 133 -35.10 -20.39 -19.76
N ASN A 134 -33.99 -19.99 -20.42
CA ASN A 134 -33.93 -18.90 -21.37
C ASN A 134 -34.19 -19.35 -22.83
N ARG A 135 -34.45 -20.64 -23.09
CA ARG A 135 -34.66 -21.26 -24.42
C ARG A 135 -33.55 -20.99 -25.44
N GLY A 136 -32.33 -20.70 -24.98
CA GLY A 136 -31.19 -20.37 -25.82
C GLY A 136 -30.12 -19.58 -25.10
N ALA A 137 -29.18 -19.05 -25.88
CA ALA A 137 -28.14 -18.20 -25.38
C ALA A 137 -27.62 -17.27 -26.48
N TRP A 138 -27.03 -16.15 -26.04
CA TRP A 138 -26.39 -15.16 -26.92
C TRP A 138 -24.96 -15.58 -27.29
N LEU A 139 -24.63 -15.55 -28.59
CA LEU A 139 -23.30 -15.79 -29.13
C LEU A 139 -22.73 -14.52 -29.76
N VAL A 140 -21.41 -14.36 -29.65
CA VAL A 140 -20.68 -13.27 -30.32
C VAL A 140 -20.42 -13.64 -31.78
N ASN A 141 -20.73 -12.73 -32.69
CA ASN A 141 -20.31 -12.82 -34.08
C ASN A 141 -19.23 -11.76 -34.37
N ILE A 142 -17.96 -12.21 -34.44
CA ILE A 142 -16.78 -11.33 -34.61
C ILE A 142 -16.70 -10.70 -36.01
N ASN A 143 -17.53 -11.14 -36.97
CA ASN A 143 -17.47 -10.67 -38.37
C ASN A 143 -18.44 -9.51 -38.63
N LYS A 144 -19.21 -9.06 -37.63
CA LYS A 144 -20.20 -8.01 -37.77
C LYS A 144 -19.92 -6.85 -36.81
N GLU A 145 -20.34 -5.67 -37.19
CA GLU A 145 -20.25 -4.46 -36.36
C GLU A 145 -21.10 -4.58 -35.08
N PRO A 146 -20.64 -4.05 -33.95
CA PRO A 146 -21.33 -4.16 -32.65
C PRO A 146 -22.79 -3.68 -32.72
N ASN A 147 -23.72 -4.47 -32.13
CA ASN A 147 -25.15 -4.15 -32.08
C ASN A 147 -25.72 -3.97 -30.66
N PHE A 148 -24.89 -4.01 -29.62
CA PHE A 148 -25.37 -3.96 -28.23
C PHE A 148 -26.31 -2.77 -27.96
N SER A 149 -25.96 -1.56 -28.44
CA SER A 149 -26.77 -0.36 -28.28
C SER A 149 -28.11 -0.39 -29.03
N GLN A 150 -28.26 -1.32 -29.99
CA GLN A 150 -29.46 -1.48 -30.81
C GLN A 150 -30.43 -2.53 -30.23
N LEU A 151 -29.95 -3.34 -29.25
CA LEU A 151 -30.79 -4.31 -28.56
C LEU A 151 -31.80 -3.61 -27.65
N SER A 152 -32.97 -4.19 -27.49
CA SER A 152 -33.99 -3.72 -26.53
C SER A 152 -33.46 -3.78 -25.10
N ASN A 153 -34.06 -3.02 -24.18
CA ASN A 153 -33.68 -3.03 -22.77
C ASN A 153 -33.80 -4.44 -22.13
N GLU A 154 -34.80 -5.22 -22.55
CA GLU A 154 -34.98 -6.60 -22.09
C GLU A 154 -33.85 -7.51 -22.57
N GLU A 155 -33.50 -7.42 -23.86
CA GLU A 155 -32.38 -8.20 -24.45
C GLU A 155 -31.03 -7.82 -23.83
N GLN A 156 -30.77 -6.52 -23.59
CA GLN A 156 -29.57 -6.06 -22.89
C GLN A 156 -29.50 -6.64 -21.48
N THR A 157 -30.65 -6.68 -20.77
CA THR A 157 -30.71 -7.25 -19.41
C THR A 157 -30.47 -8.77 -19.43
N MET A 158 -31.08 -9.50 -20.36
CA MET A 158 -30.83 -10.94 -20.54
C MET A 158 -29.37 -11.24 -20.88
N LEU A 159 -28.77 -10.43 -21.76
CA LEU A 159 -27.36 -10.56 -22.09
C LEU A 159 -26.45 -10.28 -20.88
N ASP A 160 -26.75 -9.23 -20.12
CA ASP A 160 -26.00 -8.92 -18.89
C ASP A 160 -26.06 -10.06 -17.87
N ASP A 161 -27.21 -10.69 -17.72
CA ASP A 161 -27.39 -11.83 -16.83
C ASP A 161 -26.59 -13.05 -17.34
N GLN A 162 -26.63 -13.32 -18.65
CA GLN A 162 -25.80 -14.34 -19.26
C GLN A 162 -24.31 -14.12 -19.00
N LEU A 163 -23.80 -12.90 -19.21
CA LEU A 163 -22.41 -12.55 -18.95
C LEU A 163 -22.04 -12.75 -17.47
N ASN A 164 -22.94 -12.38 -16.56
CA ASN A 164 -22.75 -12.62 -15.13
C ASN A 164 -22.65 -14.11 -14.80
N HIS A 165 -23.47 -14.97 -15.42
CA HIS A 165 -23.39 -16.41 -15.25
C HIS A 165 -22.09 -16.99 -15.81
N MET A 166 -21.65 -16.55 -16.98
CA MET A 166 -20.37 -16.95 -17.57
C MET A 166 -19.19 -16.59 -16.67
N ILE A 167 -19.17 -15.36 -16.14
CA ILE A 167 -18.14 -14.89 -15.21
C ILE A 167 -18.15 -15.74 -13.93
N ARG A 168 -19.31 -15.97 -13.31
CA ARG A 168 -19.44 -16.77 -12.08
C ARG A 168 -19.01 -18.23 -12.26
N SER A 169 -19.08 -18.78 -13.46
CA SER A 169 -18.58 -20.12 -13.74
C SER A 169 -17.05 -20.25 -13.64
N LYS A 170 -16.32 -19.16 -13.91
CA LYS A 170 -14.85 -19.08 -13.92
C LYS A 170 -14.30 -18.48 -12.64
N TYR A 171 -14.99 -17.48 -12.07
CA TYR A 171 -14.59 -16.73 -10.90
C TYR A 171 -15.37 -17.16 -9.67
N ILE A 172 -14.67 -17.66 -8.66
CA ILE A 172 -15.23 -17.96 -7.34
C ILE A 172 -15.05 -16.72 -6.50
N ASP A 173 -16.12 -16.06 -6.10
CA ASP A 173 -16.04 -14.88 -5.26
C ASP A 173 -16.13 -15.22 -3.76
N ILE A 174 -15.24 -14.61 -2.99
CA ILE A 174 -15.19 -14.69 -1.53
C ILE A 174 -15.21 -13.25 -0.98
N ASN A 175 -16.31 -12.90 -0.34
CA ASN A 175 -16.35 -11.69 0.45
C ASN A 175 -15.67 -11.95 1.80
N TYR A 176 -14.42 -11.49 1.95
CA TYR A 176 -13.65 -11.75 3.16
C TYR A 176 -14.14 -10.95 4.38
N ASN A 177 -14.94 -9.89 4.19
CA ASN A 177 -15.54 -9.12 5.27
C ASN A 177 -16.81 -9.79 5.83
N GLY A 178 -17.57 -10.49 5.00
CA GLY A 178 -18.82 -11.19 5.38
C GLY A 178 -18.71 -12.71 5.43
N LEU A 179 -17.50 -13.27 5.53
CA LEU A 179 -17.31 -14.71 5.60
C LEU A 179 -17.59 -15.22 7.01
N ASN A 180 -18.64 -16.05 7.16
CA ASN A 180 -18.97 -16.72 8.41
C ASN A 180 -18.44 -18.18 8.43
N LYS A 181 -18.51 -18.84 9.61
CA LYS A 181 -18.02 -20.21 9.79
C LYS A 181 -18.70 -21.21 8.85
N ASN A 182 -20.00 -21.07 8.60
CA ASN A 182 -20.74 -21.99 7.73
C ASN A 182 -20.25 -21.91 6.29
N ARG A 183 -20.05 -20.69 5.77
CA ARG A 183 -19.47 -20.47 4.43
C ARG A 183 -18.02 -20.93 4.35
N LEU A 184 -17.23 -20.71 5.40
CA LEU A 184 -15.86 -21.21 5.46
C LEU A 184 -15.84 -22.74 5.40
N ASN A 185 -16.67 -23.43 6.19
CA ASN A 185 -16.79 -24.88 6.18
C ASN A 185 -17.22 -25.43 4.80
N ALA A 186 -18.17 -24.78 4.15
CA ALA A 186 -18.59 -25.15 2.79
C ALA A 186 -17.43 -24.96 1.78
N LEU A 187 -16.69 -23.85 1.88
CA LEU A 187 -15.54 -23.53 1.01
C LEU A 187 -14.38 -24.53 1.17
N THR A 188 -14.17 -25.02 2.38
CA THR A 188 -13.03 -25.87 2.76
C THR A 188 -13.39 -27.34 2.94
N SER A 189 -14.62 -27.75 2.57
CA SER A 189 -15.13 -29.08 2.83
C SER A 189 -14.94 -29.50 4.30
N ASN A 190 -15.42 -28.67 5.23
CA ASN A 190 -15.24 -28.83 6.68
C ASN A 190 -13.77 -28.86 7.11
N LEU A 191 -12.98 -27.91 6.62
CA LEU A 191 -11.55 -27.72 6.91
C LEU A 191 -10.63 -28.86 6.45
N THR A 192 -11.10 -29.71 5.53
CA THR A 192 -10.32 -30.84 4.99
C THR A 192 -9.55 -30.49 3.73
N GLN A 193 -10.00 -29.48 2.97
CA GLN A 193 -9.39 -29.09 1.69
C GLN A 193 -8.96 -27.63 1.71
N ASN A 194 -7.80 -27.36 1.10
CA ASN A 194 -7.35 -25.99 0.90
C ASN A 194 -8.04 -25.40 -0.35
N PRO A 195 -8.88 -24.37 -0.20
CA PRO A 195 -9.64 -23.82 -1.32
C PRO A 195 -8.77 -23.06 -2.34
N PHE A 196 -7.50 -22.79 -2.02
CA PHE A 196 -6.58 -22.03 -2.85
C PHE A 196 -5.60 -22.90 -3.66
N ASP A 197 -5.58 -24.23 -3.44
CA ASP A 197 -4.71 -25.11 -4.20
C ASP A 197 -5.08 -25.12 -5.69
N ASN A 198 -4.07 -25.06 -6.55
CA ASN A 198 -4.21 -25.03 -8.01
C ASN A 198 -5.11 -23.88 -8.54
N ARG A 199 -5.06 -22.70 -7.88
CA ARG A 199 -5.89 -21.54 -8.22
C ARG A 199 -5.02 -20.32 -8.59
N VAL A 200 -5.68 -19.37 -9.26
CA VAL A 200 -5.25 -17.96 -9.27
C VAL A 200 -6.09 -17.25 -8.22
N VAL A 201 -5.45 -16.59 -7.27
CA VAL A 201 -6.13 -15.88 -6.17
C VAL A 201 -5.85 -14.38 -6.35
N ILE A 202 -6.90 -13.61 -6.53
CA ILE A 202 -6.83 -12.14 -6.58
C ILE A 202 -7.42 -11.63 -5.27
N ILE A 203 -6.68 -10.79 -4.56
CA ILE A 203 -7.16 -10.11 -3.34
C ILE A 203 -7.17 -8.62 -3.60
N ASP A 204 -8.37 -8.07 -3.77
CA ASP A 204 -8.55 -6.63 -3.97
C ASP A 204 -8.63 -5.90 -2.63
N GLU A 205 -8.09 -4.66 -2.60
CA GLU A 205 -7.84 -3.91 -1.37
C GLU A 205 -7.19 -4.77 -0.29
N ALA A 206 -6.09 -5.42 -0.68
CA ALA A 206 -5.40 -6.43 0.12
C ALA A 206 -4.99 -5.93 1.50
N HIS A 207 -4.76 -4.63 1.65
CA HIS A 207 -4.43 -4.00 2.93
C HIS A 207 -5.53 -4.21 3.98
N ASN A 208 -6.82 -4.20 3.59
CA ASN A 208 -7.93 -4.46 4.52
C ASN A 208 -7.91 -5.90 5.04
N PHE A 209 -7.68 -6.85 4.14
CA PHE A 209 -7.57 -8.27 4.51
C PHE A 209 -6.35 -8.53 5.41
N VAL A 210 -5.20 -7.95 5.07
CA VAL A 210 -3.95 -8.06 5.84
C VAL A 210 -4.10 -7.45 7.24
N SER A 211 -4.70 -6.27 7.34
CA SER A 211 -4.95 -5.62 8.64
C SER A 211 -5.83 -6.48 9.56
N ARG A 212 -6.85 -7.15 8.99
CA ARG A 212 -7.68 -8.12 9.77
C ARG A 212 -6.87 -9.32 10.27
N ILE A 213 -5.94 -9.83 9.47
CA ILE A 213 -5.04 -10.92 9.89
C ILE A 213 -4.17 -10.43 11.05
N VAL A 214 -3.54 -9.25 10.91
CA VAL A 214 -2.66 -8.67 11.94
C VAL A 214 -3.40 -8.47 13.25
N ASN A 215 -4.61 -7.92 13.21
CA ASN A 215 -5.43 -7.70 14.41
C ASN A 215 -5.82 -9.02 15.12
N LYS A 216 -5.92 -10.12 14.39
CA LYS A 216 -6.29 -11.45 14.93
C LYS A 216 -5.13 -12.47 14.89
N ILE A 217 -3.88 -12.02 14.72
CA ILE A 217 -2.73 -12.91 14.53
C ILE A 217 -2.47 -13.82 15.73
N LYS A 218 -2.83 -13.38 16.94
CA LYS A 218 -2.76 -14.17 18.18
C LYS A 218 -3.91 -15.19 18.30
N GLN A 219 -4.87 -15.17 17.37
CA GLN A 219 -6.05 -16.06 17.33
C GLN A 219 -6.03 -16.92 16.05
N PRO A 220 -5.22 -17.97 15.97
CA PRO A 220 -5.04 -18.76 14.75
C PRO A 220 -6.32 -19.45 14.28
N ASN A 221 -7.29 -19.68 15.17
CA ASN A 221 -8.58 -20.30 14.87
C ASN A 221 -9.65 -19.28 14.41
N SER A 222 -9.31 -17.99 14.33
CA SER A 222 -10.18 -17.00 13.70
C SER A 222 -10.27 -17.25 12.20
N ILE A 223 -11.36 -16.81 11.56
CA ILE A 223 -11.56 -16.99 10.10
C ILE A 223 -10.38 -16.39 9.32
N SER A 224 -9.92 -15.21 9.69
CA SER A 224 -8.75 -14.56 9.06
C SER A 224 -7.47 -15.36 9.27
N GLY A 225 -7.25 -15.93 10.47
CA GLY A 225 -6.10 -16.78 10.76
C GLY A 225 -6.11 -18.09 9.98
N ILE A 226 -7.28 -18.72 9.83
CA ILE A 226 -7.46 -19.94 9.02
C ILE A 226 -7.18 -19.64 7.55
N LEU A 227 -7.76 -18.57 6.99
CA LEU A 227 -7.52 -18.18 5.59
C LEU A 227 -6.05 -17.84 5.34
N TYR A 228 -5.40 -17.12 6.27
CA TYR A 228 -3.98 -16.82 6.18
C TYR A 228 -3.14 -18.11 6.12
N ASN A 229 -3.43 -19.08 6.99
CA ASN A 229 -2.73 -20.36 7.00
C ASN A 229 -2.95 -21.17 5.70
N TYR A 230 -4.17 -21.18 5.17
CA TYR A 230 -4.45 -21.79 3.87
C TYR A 230 -3.69 -21.11 2.73
N LEU A 231 -3.65 -19.78 2.70
CA LEU A 231 -2.88 -19.05 1.71
C LEU A 231 -1.38 -19.36 1.78
N LEU A 232 -0.81 -19.45 3.00
CA LEU A 232 0.60 -19.80 3.18
C LEU A 232 0.92 -21.23 2.70
N ARG A 233 0.01 -22.18 2.95
CA ARG A 233 0.18 -23.59 2.60
C ARG A 233 -0.21 -23.95 1.17
N ALA A 234 -0.94 -23.08 0.48
CA ALA A 234 -1.46 -23.35 -0.85
C ALA A 234 -0.36 -23.77 -1.84
N THR A 235 -0.61 -24.87 -2.56
CA THR A 235 0.29 -25.47 -3.53
C THR A 235 -0.11 -25.09 -4.96
N ASN A 236 0.86 -24.91 -5.86
CA ASN A 236 0.64 -24.56 -7.27
C ASN A 236 -0.32 -23.36 -7.45
N VAL A 237 -0.26 -22.37 -6.57
CA VAL A 237 -1.11 -21.16 -6.55
C VAL A 237 -0.38 -19.99 -7.18
N LYS A 238 -1.12 -19.09 -7.82
CA LYS A 238 -0.66 -17.76 -8.23
C LYS A 238 -1.49 -16.72 -7.47
N ILE A 239 -0.84 -15.82 -6.77
CA ILE A 239 -1.50 -14.83 -5.89
C ILE A 239 -1.23 -13.43 -6.41
N VAL A 240 -2.27 -12.64 -6.58
CA VAL A 240 -2.20 -11.23 -6.98
C VAL A 240 -2.83 -10.38 -5.88
N LEU A 241 -2.04 -9.53 -5.26
CA LEU A 241 -2.52 -8.59 -4.25
C LEU A 241 -2.61 -7.19 -4.85
N LEU A 242 -3.76 -6.54 -4.72
CA LEU A 242 -4.01 -5.19 -5.22
C LEU A 242 -4.11 -4.23 -4.05
N THR A 243 -3.26 -3.22 -4.03
CA THR A 243 -3.39 -2.12 -3.07
C THR A 243 -2.63 -0.88 -3.51
N GLY A 244 -3.18 0.30 -3.22
CA GLY A 244 -2.46 1.57 -3.32
C GLY A 244 -1.78 1.98 -2.01
N THR A 245 -2.08 1.28 -0.90
CA THR A 245 -1.61 1.58 0.46
C THR A 245 -1.25 0.29 1.18
N PRO A 246 -0.05 -0.28 0.96
CA PRO A 246 0.32 -1.59 1.51
C PRO A 246 0.40 -1.64 3.05
N ILE A 247 0.59 -0.49 3.71
CA ILE A 247 0.62 -0.34 5.17
C ILE A 247 -0.48 0.63 5.57
N ILE A 248 -1.34 0.22 6.51
CA ILE A 248 -2.34 1.11 7.10
C ILE A 248 -1.88 1.57 8.48
N ASN A 249 -1.67 0.63 9.38
CA ASN A 249 -1.51 0.93 10.81
C ASN A 249 -0.20 0.40 11.39
N TYR A 250 0.18 -0.83 11.04
CA TYR A 250 1.32 -1.51 11.60
C TYR A 250 2.33 -1.93 10.52
N PRO A 251 3.62 -1.65 10.69
CA PRO A 251 4.64 -2.07 9.73
C PRO A 251 4.69 -3.59 9.47
N ASN A 252 4.30 -4.42 10.45
CA ASN A 252 4.23 -5.87 10.28
C ASN A 252 3.11 -6.34 9.34
N GLU A 253 2.19 -5.47 8.93
CA GLU A 253 1.26 -5.74 7.83
C GLU A 253 2.02 -6.15 6.57
N ILE A 254 3.17 -5.53 6.33
CA ILE A 254 4.06 -5.89 5.23
C ILE A 254 4.62 -7.32 5.39
N GLY A 255 4.95 -7.73 6.61
CA GLY A 255 5.38 -9.10 6.89
C GLY A 255 4.31 -10.13 6.49
N VAL A 256 3.06 -9.90 6.89
CA VAL A 256 1.93 -10.74 6.51
C VAL A 256 1.70 -10.74 4.99
N LEU A 257 1.74 -9.56 4.35
CA LEU A 257 1.51 -9.40 2.92
C LEU A 257 2.53 -10.21 2.10
N PHE A 258 3.82 -10.04 2.38
CA PHE A 258 4.85 -10.76 1.64
C PHE A 258 4.92 -12.25 2.00
N ASN A 259 4.55 -12.65 3.21
CA ASN A 259 4.40 -14.05 3.55
C ASN A 259 3.29 -14.73 2.72
N ILE A 260 2.17 -14.04 2.47
CA ILE A 260 1.11 -14.54 1.57
C ILE A 260 1.68 -14.77 0.16
N LEU A 261 2.45 -13.83 -0.38
CA LEU A 261 3.05 -13.93 -1.71
C LEU A 261 4.11 -15.03 -1.80
N SER A 262 4.93 -15.16 -0.77
CA SER A 262 6.03 -16.12 -0.68
C SER A 262 5.56 -17.55 -0.40
N GLY A 263 4.57 -17.69 0.50
CA GLY A 263 4.23 -18.96 1.12
C GLY A 263 5.27 -19.40 2.18
N TYR A 264 5.08 -20.59 2.74
CA TYR A 264 6.04 -21.17 3.67
C TYR A 264 7.32 -21.63 2.95
N ILE A 265 8.46 -21.31 3.54
CA ILE A 265 9.73 -21.92 3.22
C ILE A 265 9.77 -23.29 3.91
N LYS A 266 9.76 -24.37 3.13
CA LYS A 266 9.83 -25.75 3.64
C LYS A 266 11.28 -26.17 3.79
N THR A 267 11.63 -26.61 4.99
CA THR A 267 12.99 -27.03 5.33
C THR A 267 12.94 -28.44 5.90
N TRP A 268 13.68 -29.33 5.30
CA TRP A 268 13.85 -30.69 5.80
C TRP A 268 15.15 -30.80 6.59
N SER A 269 15.08 -31.38 7.79
CA SER A 269 16.20 -31.75 8.64
C SER A 269 16.37 -33.25 8.57
N ILE A 270 17.45 -33.69 7.94
CA ILE A 270 17.73 -35.10 7.66
C ILE A 270 18.92 -35.55 8.53
N PRO A 271 18.73 -36.38 9.55
CA PRO A 271 19.82 -36.90 10.35
C PRO A 271 20.64 -37.96 9.59
N ILE A 272 21.95 -37.78 9.57
CA ILE A 272 22.93 -38.68 8.93
C ILE A 272 23.80 -39.31 10.02
N GLU A 273 23.82 -40.64 10.07
CA GLU A 273 24.65 -41.37 11.03
C GLU A 273 26.13 -41.29 10.65
N MET A 274 26.97 -40.96 11.64
CA MET A 274 28.36 -40.62 11.47
C MET A 274 29.26 -41.84 11.70
N GLN A 275 29.23 -42.87 10.86
CA GLN A 275 30.18 -44.00 11.00
C GLN A 275 31.60 -43.71 10.46
N ASN A 276 31.80 -42.68 9.63
CA ASN A 276 33.12 -42.26 9.10
C ASN A 276 33.23 -40.76 8.84
N ALA A 277 32.75 -39.93 9.73
CA ALA A 277 32.34 -38.56 9.44
C ALA A 277 33.41 -37.48 9.62
N SER A 278 34.66 -37.78 9.80
CA SER A 278 35.70 -36.74 9.94
C SER A 278 35.93 -35.88 8.67
N LYS A 279 35.25 -36.17 7.55
CA LYS A 279 35.41 -35.46 6.26
C LYS A 279 34.07 -35.04 5.60
N LEU A 280 32.93 -35.30 6.22
CA LEU A 280 31.66 -34.91 5.64
C LEU A 280 31.34 -33.43 5.94
N ASN A 281 31.13 -32.64 4.91
CA ASN A 281 30.72 -31.25 5.00
C ASN A 281 29.71 -30.91 3.90
N SER A 282 29.11 -29.74 3.97
CA SER A 282 28.10 -29.29 2.98
C SER A 282 28.64 -29.38 1.55
N ALA A 283 29.90 -29.03 1.28
CA ALA A 283 30.49 -29.07 -0.06
C ALA A 283 30.57 -30.50 -0.62
N THR A 284 30.87 -31.49 0.24
CA THR A 284 30.91 -32.90 -0.15
C THR A 284 29.51 -33.41 -0.51
N ILE A 285 28.50 -33.05 0.28
CA ILE A 285 27.07 -33.42 0.01
C ILE A 285 26.58 -32.76 -1.29
N ILE A 286 26.87 -31.48 -1.48
CA ILE A 286 26.55 -30.78 -2.71
C ILE A 286 27.15 -31.50 -3.92
N LYS A 287 28.41 -31.92 -3.85
CA LYS A 287 29.05 -32.68 -4.93
C LYS A 287 28.34 -34.01 -5.19
N MET A 288 27.91 -34.73 -4.14
CA MET A 288 27.15 -35.98 -4.32
C MET A 288 25.82 -35.76 -5.04
N LEU A 289 25.11 -34.69 -4.71
CA LEU A 289 23.85 -34.33 -5.37
C LEU A 289 24.09 -33.90 -6.83
N ASP A 290 25.15 -33.15 -7.09
CA ASP A 290 25.57 -32.76 -8.44
C ASP A 290 25.90 -33.93 -9.33
N ASP A 291 26.70 -34.89 -8.80
CA ASP A 291 27.04 -36.11 -9.51
C ASP A 291 25.78 -36.93 -9.86
N ALA A 292 24.74 -36.86 -9.02
CA ALA A 292 23.42 -37.45 -9.24
C ALA A 292 22.48 -36.60 -10.09
N LYS A 293 22.92 -35.42 -10.55
CA LYS A 293 22.12 -34.41 -11.29
C LYS A 293 20.86 -33.91 -10.55
N ILE A 294 20.89 -33.94 -9.22
CA ILE A 294 19.86 -33.37 -8.37
C ILE A 294 20.16 -31.88 -8.21
N ASN A 295 19.34 -31.02 -8.82
CA ASN A 295 19.49 -29.57 -8.87
C ASN A 295 18.20 -28.83 -8.48
N THR A 296 17.32 -29.52 -7.78
CA THR A 296 16.03 -28.99 -7.30
C THR A 296 16.09 -28.36 -5.91
N TYR A 297 17.25 -28.43 -5.24
CA TYR A 297 17.47 -27.77 -3.96
C TYR A 297 17.92 -26.30 -4.14
N ASP A 298 17.67 -25.47 -3.13
CA ASP A 298 18.11 -24.08 -3.06
C ASP A 298 19.13 -23.89 -1.94
N PHE A 299 18.81 -24.24 -0.71
CA PHE A 299 19.70 -24.12 0.42
C PHE A 299 20.11 -25.49 0.95
N ILE A 300 21.41 -25.69 1.22
CA ILE A 300 21.97 -26.89 1.86
C ILE A 300 22.98 -26.48 2.92
N GLU A 301 22.83 -27.05 4.11
CA GLU A 301 23.79 -26.95 5.20
C GLU A 301 23.90 -28.30 5.90
N PHE A 302 25.11 -28.71 6.18
CA PHE A 302 25.37 -29.89 7.01
C PHE A 302 26.15 -29.50 8.27
N SER A 303 25.51 -29.66 9.41
CA SER A 303 26.09 -29.34 10.73
C SER A 303 25.61 -30.34 11.77
N ASN A 304 26.52 -30.76 12.67
CA ASN A 304 26.19 -31.63 13.78
C ASN A 304 25.46 -32.95 13.40
N GLY A 305 25.78 -33.51 12.25
CA GLY A 305 25.15 -34.76 11.77
C GLY A 305 23.78 -34.59 11.18
N ILE A 306 23.31 -33.36 11.04
CA ILE A 306 22.00 -33.02 10.43
C ILE A 306 22.23 -32.30 9.11
N LEU A 307 21.62 -32.80 8.04
CA LEU A 307 21.55 -32.14 6.77
C LEU A 307 20.26 -31.30 6.71
N THR A 308 20.40 -29.99 6.61
CA THR A 308 19.29 -29.07 6.40
C THR A 308 19.18 -28.72 4.93
N VAL A 309 18.03 -28.91 4.32
CA VAL A 309 17.81 -28.65 2.90
C VAL A 309 16.49 -27.95 2.66
N THR A 310 16.47 -26.96 1.74
CA THR A 310 15.27 -26.36 1.17
C THR A 310 15.22 -26.64 -0.33
N ARG A 311 14.04 -26.61 -0.93
CA ARG A 311 13.90 -26.79 -2.38
C ARG A 311 13.69 -25.48 -3.11
N ASN A 312 14.04 -25.46 -4.37
CA ASN A 312 13.68 -24.37 -5.27
C ASN A 312 12.15 -24.23 -5.40
N PRO A 313 11.66 -23.04 -5.79
CA PRO A 313 10.27 -22.88 -6.18
C PRO A 313 9.85 -23.94 -7.19
N TYR A 314 8.59 -24.37 -7.10
CA TYR A 314 8.03 -25.42 -7.93
C TYR A 314 8.27 -25.17 -9.43
N GLY A 315 8.78 -26.17 -10.14
CA GLY A 315 9.13 -26.06 -11.55
C GLY A 315 10.55 -25.52 -11.83
N PHE A 316 11.34 -25.22 -10.82
CA PHE A 316 12.68 -24.65 -10.97
C PHE A 316 13.80 -25.59 -10.54
N VAL A 317 14.92 -25.44 -11.20
CA VAL A 317 16.18 -26.15 -10.90
C VAL A 317 17.31 -25.15 -10.74
N SER A 318 18.26 -25.44 -9.86
CA SER A 318 19.47 -24.65 -9.69
C SER A 318 20.40 -24.79 -10.90
N VAL A 319 20.88 -23.63 -11.41
CA VAL A 319 21.86 -23.58 -12.49
C VAL A 319 23.20 -23.15 -11.91
N LYS A 320 24.19 -24.04 -11.96
CA LYS A 320 25.53 -23.75 -11.44
C LYS A 320 26.40 -23.07 -12.49
N LYS A 321 27.24 -22.12 -12.05
CA LYS A 321 28.39 -21.68 -12.81
C LYS A 321 29.28 -22.88 -13.10
N ARG A 322 29.50 -23.24 -14.33
CA ARG A 322 30.58 -24.15 -14.68
C ARG A 322 31.88 -23.52 -14.14
N GLY A 323 32.47 -24.11 -13.09
CA GLY A 323 33.77 -23.69 -12.63
C GLY A 323 34.69 -23.64 -13.86
N MET A 324 35.47 -22.57 -14.03
CA MET A 324 36.52 -22.55 -15.03
C MET A 324 37.32 -23.87 -14.84
N LEU A 325 37.15 -24.79 -15.75
CA LEU A 325 38.02 -25.95 -15.86
C LEU A 325 39.42 -25.35 -15.89
N LYS A 326 40.18 -25.59 -14.81
CA LYS A 326 41.60 -25.30 -14.78
C LYS A 326 42.15 -25.81 -16.08
N GLY A 327 42.62 -24.87 -16.94
CA GLY A 327 42.95 -25.13 -18.27
C GLY A 327 43.76 -26.39 -18.39
N THR A 328 43.29 -27.33 -19.17
CA THR A 328 44.09 -28.39 -19.71
C THR A 328 45.35 -27.76 -20.33
N THR A 329 46.47 -27.96 -19.68
CA THR A 329 47.77 -27.56 -20.18
C THR A 329 47.91 -28.06 -21.57
N ARG A 330 47.66 -27.17 -22.55
CA ARG A 330 48.13 -27.39 -23.93
C ARG A 330 49.66 -27.59 -23.84
N LYS A 331 50.12 -28.79 -24.10
CA LYS A 331 51.54 -29.09 -24.31
C LYS A 331 52.03 -28.12 -25.34
N LYS A 332 52.82 -27.11 -24.96
CA LYS A 332 53.62 -26.32 -25.86
C LYS A 332 54.75 -27.21 -26.42
N LYS A 333 54.87 -27.32 -27.75
CA LYS A 333 56.07 -27.75 -28.43
C LYS A 333 57.23 -26.86 -28.00
N PRO A 334 58.44 -27.37 -27.88
CA PRO A 334 59.59 -26.59 -27.51
C PRO A 334 60.10 -25.78 -28.73
N GLU A 335 60.21 -24.50 -28.55
CA GLU A 335 61.02 -23.63 -29.42
C GLU A 335 62.00 -22.83 -28.54
N ALA A 336 63.17 -22.65 -29.15
CA ALA A 336 64.49 -22.41 -28.65
C ALA A 336 64.70 -21.19 -27.73
N GLN A 337 65.75 -21.32 -26.95
CA GLN A 337 66.35 -20.29 -26.10
C GLN A 337 66.73 -19.01 -26.83
N THR A 338 66.55 -17.86 -26.22
CA THR A 338 67.58 -16.82 -26.11
C THR A 338 67.24 -15.82 -25.03
N GLY A 339 68.21 -15.61 -24.13
CA GLY A 339 68.62 -14.30 -23.63
C GLY A 339 67.87 -13.59 -22.47
N GLY A 340 68.37 -13.69 -21.31
CA GLY A 340 68.65 -12.80 -20.24
C GLY A 340 67.82 -11.47 -20.06
N GLY A 341 67.23 -11.30 -18.83
CA GLY A 341 66.65 -10.03 -18.44
C GLY A 341 66.08 -9.98 -17.02
N LYS A 342 66.90 -9.61 -16.12
CA LYS A 342 66.74 -9.10 -14.73
C LYS A 342 65.35 -8.99 -14.17
N LYS A 343 65.09 -9.68 -13.02
CA LYS A 343 64.02 -9.48 -12.07
C LYS A 343 64.08 -8.05 -11.49
N LYS A 344 62.97 -7.33 -11.59
CA LYS A 344 62.69 -6.14 -10.78
C LYS A 344 61.78 -6.52 -9.60
N PRO A 345 61.97 -5.92 -8.42
CA PRO A 345 61.27 -6.28 -7.20
C PRO A 345 59.85 -5.70 -7.19
N ARG A 346 58.95 -6.47 -6.59
CA ARG A 346 57.54 -6.11 -6.31
C ARG A 346 57.54 -4.89 -5.38
N ALA A 347 57.14 -3.72 -5.89
CA ALA A 347 56.89 -2.52 -5.07
C ALA A 347 55.57 -2.68 -4.32
N THR A 348 55.67 -2.67 -3.00
CA THR A 348 54.57 -2.45 -2.07
C THR A 348 53.99 -1.07 -2.27
N ARG A 349 52.77 -0.96 -2.78
CA ARG A 349 52.06 0.31 -2.87
C ARG A 349 51.69 0.81 -1.49
N LYS A 350 52.40 1.82 -0.98
CA LYS A 350 51.97 2.66 0.13
C LYS A 350 50.70 3.43 -0.26
N ARG A 351 49.72 3.37 0.60
CA ARG A 351 48.55 4.24 0.52
C ARG A 351 48.96 5.71 0.71
N ILE A 352 48.79 6.56 -0.29
CA ILE A 352 48.89 7.99 -0.17
C ILE A 352 47.46 8.53 -0.33
N SER A 353 46.92 9.13 0.72
CA SER A 353 45.66 9.87 0.68
C SER A 353 46.02 11.33 0.34
N ILE A 354 45.83 11.74 -0.89
CA ILE A 354 45.91 13.13 -1.33
C ILE A 354 44.53 13.52 -1.85
N ALA A 355 43.86 14.42 -1.16
CA ALA A 355 42.63 15.01 -1.62
C ALA A 355 42.98 16.35 -2.32
N PRO A 356 42.72 16.55 -3.59
CA PRO A 356 42.83 17.84 -4.22
C PRO A 356 41.69 18.75 -3.76
N LYS A 357 42.00 19.97 -3.31
CA LYS A 357 41.04 21.04 -3.06
C LYS A 357 40.62 21.62 -4.43
N LEU A 358 39.34 21.57 -4.72
CA LEU A 358 38.70 22.38 -5.76
C LEU A 358 38.29 23.73 -5.14
N GLU A 359 38.66 24.82 -5.77
CA GLU A 359 38.22 26.14 -5.33
C GLU A 359 36.73 26.35 -5.65
N GLY A 360 35.92 26.55 -4.63
CA GLY A 360 34.48 26.86 -4.70
C GLY A 360 33.62 25.93 -3.86
N THR A 361 33.08 26.45 -2.80
CA THR A 361 32.06 25.91 -1.88
C THR A 361 32.10 24.40 -1.66
N ASN A 362 33.08 23.90 -0.94
CA ASN A 362 33.20 22.50 -0.58
C ASN A 362 32.96 22.33 0.91
N GLU A 363 31.85 21.72 1.26
CA GLU A 363 31.67 21.10 2.57
C GLU A 363 32.05 19.63 2.45
N GLU A 364 32.95 19.18 3.31
CA GLU A 364 33.26 17.75 3.43
C GLU A 364 32.11 17.05 4.16
N ILE A 365 31.60 15.99 3.57
CA ILE A 365 30.61 15.12 4.22
C ILE A 365 31.37 14.09 5.04
N GLU A 366 31.29 14.17 6.35
CA GLU A 366 31.68 13.07 7.23
C GLU A 366 30.47 12.16 7.49
N PRO A 367 30.53 10.90 7.31
CA PRO A 367 31.52 9.89 7.69
C PRO A 367 32.14 9.10 6.53
N GLU A 368 33.10 8.20 6.85
CA GLU A 368 33.69 7.26 5.89
C GLU A 368 32.65 6.23 5.43
N ALA A 369 32.28 6.29 4.16
CA ALA A 369 31.40 5.28 3.57
C ALA A 369 32.17 4.02 3.18
N SER A 370 31.78 2.86 3.72
CA SER A 370 32.24 1.59 3.20
C SER A 370 31.30 1.14 2.07
N MET A 371 31.75 1.20 0.84
CA MET A 371 30.92 0.88 -0.32
C MET A 371 31.42 -0.28 -1.13
N THR A 372 30.47 -1.03 -1.62
CA THR A 372 30.67 -2.02 -2.66
C THR A 372 30.69 -1.35 -4.02
N THR A 373 31.82 -1.20 -4.64
CA THR A 373 31.87 -0.83 -6.06
C THR A 373 31.60 -2.05 -6.90
N ASN A 374 30.41 -2.08 -7.49
CA ASN A 374 30.18 -2.98 -8.61
C ASN A 374 30.97 -2.42 -9.81
N GLN A 375 31.96 -3.17 -10.27
CA GLN A 375 32.56 -2.83 -11.55
C GLN A 375 31.49 -2.92 -12.63
N ASN A 376 31.15 -1.78 -13.22
CA ASN A 376 30.33 -1.72 -14.43
C ASN A 376 30.99 -2.58 -15.50
N MET A 377 30.47 -3.78 -15.75
CA MET A 377 30.64 -4.37 -17.06
C MET A 377 29.77 -3.58 -18.02
N GLY A 378 30.42 -2.76 -18.84
CA GLY A 378 29.76 -2.00 -19.90
C GLY A 378 28.95 -2.96 -20.76
N TYR A 379 27.65 -2.73 -20.83
CA TYR A 379 26.80 -3.32 -21.86
C TYR A 379 27.20 -2.68 -23.20
N SER A 380 28.06 -3.35 -23.97
CA SER A 380 28.15 -3.10 -25.39
C SER A 380 26.86 -3.64 -26.00
N GLY A 381 26.01 -2.73 -26.47
CA GLY A 381 24.81 -3.11 -27.21
C GLY A 381 25.18 -3.73 -28.52
N ASP A 382 25.08 -5.02 -28.62
CA ASP A 382 24.76 -5.81 -29.80
C ASP A 382 24.74 -7.31 -29.43
N ASP A 383 23.70 -7.75 -28.74
CA ASP A 383 23.42 -9.18 -28.64
C ASP A 383 21.98 -9.43 -29.11
N ARG A 384 21.88 -9.84 -30.40
CA ARG A 384 20.69 -10.49 -30.94
C ARG A 384 20.33 -11.67 -30.04
N TYR A 385 19.05 -11.83 -29.81
CA TYR A 385 18.43 -12.92 -29.06
C TYR A 385 18.86 -14.29 -29.66
N SER A 386 19.94 -14.80 -29.22
CA SER A 386 20.29 -16.22 -29.25
C SER A 386 20.34 -16.64 -27.76
N GLY A 387 19.57 -17.66 -27.43
CA GLY A 387 19.35 -18.15 -26.05
C GLY A 387 20.58 -17.97 -25.19
N GLY A 388 20.39 -17.22 -24.07
CA GLY A 388 21.50 -16.80 -23.21
C GLY A 388 22.45 -17.94 -22.94
N ASP A 389 23.74 -17.65 -23.05
CA ASP A 389 24.82 -18.59 -22.80
C ASP A 389 24.64 -19.20 -21.39
N PRO A 390 24.27 -20.49 -21.27
CA PRO A 390 24.03 -21.12 -19.98
C PRO A 390 25.28 -21.13 -19.08
N ASP A 391 26.44 -20.80 -19.61
CA ASP A 391 27.70 -20.77 -18.88
C ASP A 391 27.91 -19.46 -18.06
N ARG A 392 27.04 -18.43 -18.24
CA ARG A 392 27.19 -17.14 -17.57
C ARG A 392 26.18 -16.87 -16.45
N TYR A 393 25.17 -17.72 -16.29
CA TYR A 393 24.08 -17.48 -15.35
C TYR A 393 24.14 -18.45 -14.17
N ASN A 394 24.22 -17.87 -12.98
CA ASN A 394 24.06 -18.58 -11.71
C ASN A 394 22.67 -18.25 -11.17
N GLY A 395 21.90 -19.23 -10.85
CA GLY A 395 20.54 -19.01 -10.32
C GLY A 395 19.66 -20.21 -10.54
N VAL A 396 18.38 -19.96 -10.75
CA VAL A 396 17.40 -21.00 -11.08
C VAL A 396 16.81 -20.77 -12.46
N GLN A 397 16.48 -21.85 -13.16
CA GLN A 397 15.74 -21.81 -14.41
C GLN A 397 14.55 -22.75 -14.35
N LEU A 398 13.52 -22.47 -15.18
CA LEU A 398 12.38 -23.34 -15.33
C LEU A 398 12.78 -24.64 -16.02
N ASN A 399 12.41 -25.80 -15.43
CA ASN A 399 12.68 -27.11 -15.99
C ASN A 399 11.60 -28.10 -15.53
N GLU A 400 11.19 -28.99 -16.39
CA GLU A 400 10.20 -30.03 -16.05
C GLU A 400 10.67 -30.90 -14.87
N SER A 401 11.96 -31.19 -14.75
CA SER A 401 12.53 -31.94 -13.63
C SER A 401 12.37 -31.24 -12.29
N GLY A 402 12.03 -29.93 -12.26
CA GLY A 402 11.69 -29.17 -11.06
C GLY A 402 10.25 -29.39 -10.59
N ASN A 403 9.38 -29.98 -11.41
CA ASN A 403 7.99 -30.28 -11.10
C ASN A 403 7.83 -31.60 -10.34
N ILE A 404 8.60 -31.77 -9.26
CA ILE A 404 8.50 -32.97 -8.41
C ILE A 404 7.69 -32.64 -7.15
N SER A 405 7.05 -33.67 -6.59
CA SER A 405 6.38 -33.55 -5.29
C SER A 405 7.39 -33.36 -4.16
N ASP A 406 6.92 -32.93 -2.98
CA ASP A 406 7.79 -32.83 -1.80
C ASP A 406 8.38 -34.19 -1.40
N ASP A 407 7.56 -35.27 -1.53
CA ASP A 407 7.98 -36.65 -1.21
C ASP A 407 9.02 -37.16 -2.20
N ASP A 408 8.84 -36.92 -3.50
CA ASP A 408 9.84 -37.27 -4.51
C ASP A 408 11.14 -36.49 -4.34
N PHE A 409 11.04 -35.20 -3.95
CA PHE A 409 12.21 -34.36 -3.68
C PHE A 409 13.06 -34.97 -2.56
N ILE A 410 12.43 -35.27 -1.42
CA ILE A 410 13.16 -35.82 -0.28
C ILE A 410 13.67 -37.23 -0.54
N SER A 411 12.86 -38.09 -1.18
CA SER A 411 13.25 -39.45 -1.55
C SER A 411 14.45 -39.48 -2.48
N SER A 412 14.50 -38.57 -3.46
CA SER A 412 15.66 -38.48 -4.39
C SER A 412 16.96 -38.12 -3.67
N ILE A 413 16.89 -37.21 -2.67
CA ILE A 413 18.02 -36.85 -1.86
C ILE A 413 18.47 -38.04 -1.00
N ILE A 414 17.53 -38.69 -0.30
CA ILE A 414 17.84 -39.85 0.57
C ILE A 414 18.49 -40.97 -0.24
N GLN A 415 17.89 -41.35 -1.37
CA GLN A 415 18.44 -42.40 -2.25
C GLN A 415 19.84 -42.05 -2.76
N THR A 416 20.11 -40.78 -3.04
CA THR A 416 21.44 -40.33 -3.46
C THR A 416 22.46 -40.47 -2.33
N LEU A 417 22.09 -40.08 -1.10
CA LEU A 417 22.96 -40.19 0.06
C LEU A 417 23.24 -41.65 0.44
N GLN A 418 22.24 -42.51 0.36
CA GLN A 418 22.32 -43.93 0.72
C GLN A 418 22.92 -44.81 -0.41
N ASN A 419 23.11 -44.26 -1.62
CA ASN A 419 23.65 -45.01 -2.76
C ASN A 419 24.99 -45.65 -2.38
N LYS A 420 25.27 -46.86 -2.91
CA LYS A 420 26.50 -47.61 -2.69
C LYS A 420 27.78 -46.79 -2.93
N LYS A 421 27.78 -45.81 -3.83
CA LYS A 421 28.87 -44.88 -4.11
C LYS A 421 29.12 -43.92 -2.95
N ASN A 422 28.08 -43.44 -2.30
CA ASN A 422 28.15 -42.41 -1.25
C ASN A 422 28.12 -43.03 0.16
N GLY A 423 27.43 -44.13 0.36
CA GLY A 423 27.48 -45.00 1.56
C GLY A 423 27.09 -44.31 2.88
N LEU A 424 26.26 -43.25 2.80
CA LEU A 424 25.81 -42.56 4.01
C LEU A 424 24.59 -43.28 4.58
N ASN A 425 24.56 -43.45 5.90
CA ASN A 425 23.40 -43.99 6.57
C ASN A 425 22.45 -42.84 7.02
N VAL A 426 21.26 -42.76 6.38
CA VAL A 426 20.25 -41.77 6.71
C VAL A 426 19.23 -42.40 7.66
N ARG A 427 18.96 -41.73 8.78
CA ARG A 427 17.94 -42.17 9.73
C ARG A 427 16.57 -41.61 9.28
N GLU A 428 15.84 -42.41 8.50
CA GLU A 428 14.56 -41.97 7.91
C GLU A 428 13.48 -41.61 8.97
N THR A 429 13.46 -42.31 10.11
CA THR A 429 12.51 -42.07 11.22
C THR A 429 12.77 -40.77 11.99
N GLY A 430 13.84 -40.04 11.70
CA GLY A 430 14.17 -38.76 12.33
C GLY A 430 14.15 -37.56 11.37
N ILE A 431 13.55 -37.72 10.18
CA ILE A 431 13.41 -36.63 9.23
C ILE A 431 12.28 -35.71 9.69
N GLU A 432 12.61 -34.45 9.88
CA GLU A 432 11.64 -33.44 10.31
C GLU A 432 11.42 -32.41 9.19
N LEU A 433 10.16 -32.01 8.98
CA LEU A 433 9.77 -30.95 8.07
C LEU A 433 9.36 -29.70 8.85
N HIS A 434 10.12 -28.64 8.68
CA HIS A 434 9.86 -27.34 9.31
C HIS A 434 9.30 -26.34 8.30
N TYR A 435 8.39 -25.49 8.78
CA TYR A 435 7.76 -24.43 7.99
C TYR A 435 8.22 -23.07 8.54
N HIS A 436 8.88 -22.27 7.71
CA HIS A 436 9.35 -20.95 8.09
C HIS A 436 8.61 -19.88 7.27
N LYS A 437 8.31 -18.75 7.90
CA LYS A 437 7.79 -17.57 7.21
C LYS A 437 8.95 -16.77 6.63
N ALA A 438 8.74 -16.13 5.48
CA ALA A 438 9.76 -15.30 4.84
C ALA A 438 10.10 -14.06 5.67
N LEU A 439 9.11 -13.46 6.32
CA LEU A 439 9.23 -12.27 7.16
C LEU A 439 8.54 -12.48 8.52
N PRO A 440 8.99 -11.82 9.59
CA PRO A 440 8.27 -11.77 10.86
C PRO A 440 6.89 -11.15 10.62
N ASP A 441 5.83 -11.73 11.18
CA ASP A 441 4.45 -11.26 11.01
C ASP A 441 3.80 -10.78 12.32
N THR A 442 4.43 -10.98 13.47
CA THR A 442 3.99 -10.36 14.72
C THR A 442 4.61 -8.97 14.88
N ALA A 443 3.89 -8.04 15.51
CA ALA A 443 4.38 -6.68 15.70
C ALA A 443 5.73 -6.66 16.46
N ASP A 444 5.81 -7.39 17.58
CA ASP A 444 6.99 -7.40 18.43
C ASP A 444 8.27 -7.86 17.68
N THR A 445 8.17 -8.95 16.91
CA THR A 445 9.30 -9.49 16.16
C THR A 445 9.64 -8.64 14.93
N PHE A 446 8.63 -8.09 14.24
CA PHE A 446 8.87 -7.24 13.08
C PHE A 446 9.55 -5.92 13.47
N LEU A 447 9.02 -5.24 14.51
CA LEU A 447 9.55 -3.98 14.98
C LEU A 447 10.96 -4.14 15.53
N SER A 448 11.20 -5.12 16.39
CA SER A 448 12.56 -5.38 16.90
C SER A 448 13.58 -5.68 15.79
N THR A 449 13.14 -6.29 14.69
CA THR A 449 14.01 -6.64 13.55
C THR A 449 14.25 -5.45 12.62
N PHE A 450 13.20 -4.67 12.27
CA PHE A 450 13.24 -3.70 11.17
C PHE A 450 13.08 -2.25 11.58
N VAL A 451 12.75 -1.96 12.83
CA VAL A 451 12.55 -0.59 13.31
C VAL A 451 13.51 -0.30 14.46
N ASP A 452 14.13 0.86 14.39
CA ASP A 452 14.81 1.46 15.52
C ASP A 452 13.85 2.48 16.18
N GLU A 453 13.36 2.13 17.36
CA GLU A 453 12.37 2.94 18.08
C GLU A 453 12.96 4.22 18.64
N GLU A 454 14.27 4.26 18.90
CA GLU A 454 14.93 5.45 19.47
C GLU A 454 15.11 6.54 18.40
N SER A 455 15.55 6.15 17.20
CA SER A 455 15.75 7.10 16.09
C SER A 455 14.46 7.32 15.27
N GLY A 456 13.47 6.42 15.38
CA GLY A 456 12.27 6.43 14.53
C GLY A 456 12.57 6.11 13.07
N GLU A 457 13.57 5.25 12.82
CA GLU A 457 14.01 4.87 11.48
C GLU A 457 13.93 3.36 11.25
N ALA A 458 13.85 2.97 9.98
CA ALA A 458 13.90 1.56 9.59
C ALA A 458 15.35 1.06 9.54
N LYS A 459 15.59 -0.18 9.98
CA LYS A 459 16.88 -0.85 9.98
C LYS A 459 16.83 -2.18 9.25
N ASN A 460 17.98 -2.79 8.95
CA ASN A 460 18.12 -4.12 8.29
C ASN A 460 17.40 -4.20 6.92
N LEU A 461 17.27 -3.09 6.22
CA LEU A 461 16.50 -3.02 4.97
C LEU A 461 17.10 -3.86 3.84
N GLU A 462 18.41 -4.14 3.83
CA GLU A 462 19.01 -5.04 2.83
C GLU A 462 18.49 -6.48 2.93
N VAL A 463 18.37 -7.02 4.16
CA VAL A 463 17.80 -8.36 4.37
C VAL A 463 16.34 -8.36 3.95
N PHE A 464 15.63 -7.28 4.26
CA PHE A 464 14.25 -7.08 3.84
C PHE A 464 14.13 -7.10 2.32
N GLN A 465 14.94 -6.27 1.60
CA GLN A 465 14.98 -6.22 0.13
C GLN A 465 15.18 -7.59 -0.50
N ARG A 466 16.15 -8.34 -0.01
CA ARG A 466 16.47 -9.68 -0.52
C ARG A 466 15.30 -10.65 -0.39
N ARG A 467 14.53 -10.56 0.69
CA ARG A 467 13.39 -11.45 0.95
C ARG A 467 12.11 -11.10 0.19
N ILE A 468 12.01 -9.88 -0.32
CA ILE A 468 10.83 -9.42 -1.07
C ILE A 468 11.10 -9.24 -2.57
N VAL A 469 12.34 -9.41 -3.02
CA VAL A 469 12.73 -9.21 -4.42
C VAL A 469 11.87 -10.08 -5.35
N GLY A 470 11.40 -9.51 -6.46
CA GLY A 470 10.59 -10.23 -7.44
C GLY A 470 9.10 -10.36 -7.10
N MET A 471 8.63 -9.76 -5.99
CA MET A 471 7.25 -9.90 -5.53
C MET A 471 6.41 -8.62 -5.65
N THR A 472 6.96 -7.54 -6.19
CA THR A 472 6.26 -6.25 -6.33
C THR A 472 6.40 -5.71 -7.73
N SER A 473 5.31 -5.20 -8.30
CA SER A 473 5.31 -4.24 -9.41
C SER A 473 4.89 -2.89 -8.85
N TYR A 474 5.68 -1.86 -9.14
CA TYR A 474 5.40 -0.49 -8.72
C TYR A 474 5.22 0.39 -9.96
N PHE A 475 4.03 0.87 -10.14
CA PHE A 475 3.72 1.80 -11.20
C PHE A 475 3.22 3.12 -10.60
N ARG A 476 4.06 4.13 -10.75
CA ARG A 476 3.65 5.52 -10.56
C ARG A 476 2.94 5.93 -11.85
N SER A 477 1.69 6.33 -11.76
CA SER A 477 0.89 6.66 -12.95
C SER A 477 1.65 7.63 -13.86
N ALA A 478 1.76 7.29 -15.16
CA ALA A 478 2.27 8.23 -16.17
C ALA A 478 1.43 9.53 -16.21
N GLN A 479 0.21 9.44 -15.69
CA GLN A 479 -0.74 10.54 -15.58
C GLN A 479 -0.55 11.39 -14.32
N GLU A 480 0.54 11.23 -13.59
CA GLU A 480 0.81 12.05 -12.39
C GLU A 480 0.94 13.54 -12.72
N GLN A 481 1.36 13.85 -13.92
CA GLN A 481 1.36 15.22 -14.47
C GLN A 481 -0.04 15.82 -14.56
N LEU A 482 -1.08 14.98 -14.59
CA LEU A 482 -2.50 15.36 -14.60
C LEU A 482 -3.12 15.43 -13.19
N LEU A 483 -2.34 15.15 -12.16
CA LEU A 483 -2.74 15.40 -10.78
C LEU A 483 -2.56 16.87 -10.45
N PRO A 484 -3.50 17.51 -9.72
CA PRO A 484 -3.27 18.83 -9.19
C PRO A 484 -2.04 18.83 -8.27
N SER A 485 -1.23 19.90 -8.36
CA SER A 485 -0.04 20.06 -7.53
C SER A 485 -0.43 20.43 -6.09
N PHE A 486 0.41 20.10 -5.11
CA PHE A 486 0.24 20.63 -3.77
C PHE A 486 0.69 22.09 -3.69
N GLU A 487 -0.13 22.93 -3.04
CA GLU A 487 0.30 24.27 -2.62
C GLU A 487 1.15 24.11 -1.36
N LYS A 488 2.47 24.12 -1.53
CA LYS A 488 3.45 23.94 -0.44
C LYS A 488 3.55 25.18 0.45
N THR A 489 3.97 24.98 1.70
CA THR A 489 4.34 26.09 2.58
C THR A 489 5.62 26.80 2.08
N GLU A 490 5.93 27.97 2.61
CA GLU A 490 7.20 28.68 2.32
C GLU A 490 8.44 27.84 2.69
N ALA A 491 8.32 26.96 3.69
CA ALA A 491 9.35 26.00 4.09
C ALA A 491 9.45 24.78 3.16
N GLY A 492 8.51 24.62 2.21
CA GLY A 492 8.46 23.50 1.28
C GLY A 492 7.63 22.30 1.75
N ASP A 493 7.00 22.39 2.93
CA ASP A 493 6.16 21.31 3.45
C ASP A 493 4.87 21.15 2.63
N LEU A 494 4.41 19.90 2.48
CA LEU A 494 3.20 19.58 1.73
C LEU A 494 1.92 20.01 2.44
N TYR A 495 1.94 20.07 3.77
CA TYR A 495 0.79 20.35 4.60
C TYR A 495 0.97 21.60 5.42
N HIS A 496 -0.07 22.44 5.46
CA HIS A 496 -0.13 23.63 6.29
C HIS A 496 -0.61 23.28 7.69
N VAL A 497 0.33 23.09 8.63
CA VAL A 497 -0.01 22.78 10.03
C VAL A 497 -0.38 24.07 10.76
N VAL A 498 -1.67 24.21 11.06
CA VAL A 498 -2.26 25.37 11.73
C VAL A 498 -2.29 25.12 13.24
N LYS A 499 -1.36 25.72 13.97
CA LYS A 499 -1.32 25.61 15.44
C LYS A 499 -2.29 26.62 16.06
N THR A 500 -3.13 26.11 16.97
CA THR A 500 -4.17 26.89 17.65
C THR A 500 -4.03 26.75 19.16
N PRO A 501 -3.47 27.78 19.87
CA PRO A 501 -3.32 27.72 21.32
C PRO A 501 -4.68 27.66 22.05
N MET A 502 -4.78 26.82 23.10
CA MET A 502 -5.98 26.71 23.90
C MET A 502 -6.28 28.00 24.67
N THR A 503 -7.56 28.39 24.70
CA THR A 503 -7.99 29.43 25.64
C THR A 503 -7.98 28.92 27.08
N PRO A 504 -7.97 29.83 28.07
CA PRO A 504 -8.12 29.42 29.48
C PRO A 504 -9.39 28.61 29.74
N HIS A 505 -10.52 28.94 29.09
CA HIS A 505 -11.75 28.17 29.19
C HIS A 505 -11.57 26.75 28.63
N GLN A 506 -11.04 26.61 27.44
CA GLN A 506 -10.82 25.29 26.83
C GLN A 506 -9.84 24.45 27.68
N PHE A 507 -8.77 25.07 28.16
CA PHE A 507 -7.79 24.40 29.02
C PHE A 507 -8.40 23.89 30.33
N SER A 508 -9.29 24.68 30.99
CA SER A 508 -9.97 24.27 32.23
C SER A 508 -10.86 23.03 32.05
N ILE A 509 -11.33 22.74 30.84
CA ILE A 509 -12.11 21.54 30.50
C ILE A 509 -11.16 20.39 30.06
N TYR A 510 -10.12 20.69 29.32
CA TYR A 510 -9.15 19.71 28.82
C TYR A 510 -8.35 19.05 29.95
N GLU A 511 -7.84 19.84 30.90
CA GLU A 511 -6.92 19.37 31.94
C GLU A 511 -7.50 18.21 32.79
N PRO A 512 -8.69 18.32 33.39
CA PRO A 512 -9.26 17.23 34.21
C PRO A 512 -9.54 15.98 33.36
N ILE A 513 -10.00 16.13 32.14
CA ILE A 513 -10.25 15.02 31.23
C ILE A 513 -8.93 14.29 30.93
N ARG A 514 -7.89 15.02 30.60
CA ARG A 514 -6.59 14.41 30.27
C ARG A 514 -5.95 13.73 31.47
N LYS A 515 -6.10 14.31 32.66
CA LYS A 515 -5.62 13.71 33.92
C LYS A 515 -6.29 12.37 34.19
N GLU A 516 -7.60 12.27 34.00
CA GLU A 516 -8.34 11.02 34.18
C GLU A 516 -7.93 9.96 33.15
N GLU A 517 -7.77 10.35 31.89
CA GLU A 517 -7.27 9.45 30.82
C GLU A 517 -5.85 8.96 31.14
N ALA A 518 -4.94 9.84 31.59
CA ALA A 518 -3.57 9.49 31.95
C ALA A 518 -3.53 8.47 33.12
N ASP A 519 -4.40 8.61 34.12
CA ASP A 519 -4.51 7.65 35.20
C ASP A 519 -5.03 6.27 34.73
N ARG A 520 -5.96 6.24 33.77
CA ARG A 520 -6.44 5.01 33.14
C ARG A 520 -5.31 4.36 32.30
N GLU A 521 -4.58 5.14 31.52
CA GLU A 521 -3.40 4.68 30.76
C GLU A 521 -2.36 4.05 31.70
N ALA A 522 -2.04 4.71 32.83
CA ALA A 522 -1.06 4.21 33.80
C ALA A 522 -1.48 2.88 34.43
N LYS A 523 -2.78 2.71 34.75
CA LYS A 523 -3.34 1.45 35.26
C LYS A 523 -3.25 0.34 34.22
N THR A 524 -3.55 0.64 32.98
CA THR A 524 -3.47 -0.32 31.85
C THR A 524 -2.03 -0.71 31.56
N ARG A 525 -1.07 0.24 31.61
CA ARG A 525 0.37 -0.04 31.47
C ARG A 525 0.86 -1.00 32.55
N LYS A 526 0.48 -0.79 33.82
CA LYS A 526 0.85 -1.70 34.93
C LYS A 526 0.33 -3.13 34.68
N ARG A 527 -0.88 -3.29 34.14
CA ARG A 527 -1.46 -4.60 33.80
C ARG A 527 -0.76 -5.24 32.61
N ARG A 528 -0.35 -4.44 31.57
CA ARG A 528 0.37 -4.93 30.37
C ARG A 528 1.85 -5.19 30.63
N ALA A 529 2.53 -4.43 31.48
CA ALA A 529 3.94 -4.66 31.83
C ALA A 529 4.19 -6.02 32.48
N LEU A 530 3.16 -6.67 33.01
CA LEU A 530 3.19 -8.06 33.48
C LEU A 530 3.14 -9.08 32.32
N ASN A 531 2.78 -8.67 31.09
CA ASN A 531 2.45 -9.60 30.00
C ASN A 531 3.10 -9.35 28.63
N ALA A 532 3.76 -8.22 28.34
CA ALA A 532 4.36 -8.01 27.02
C ALA A 532 5.18 -6.70 26.88
N GLY A 533 6.02 -6.70 25.88
CA GLY A 533 7.04 -5.74 25.51
C GLY A 533 6.66 -4.25 25.34
N LYS A 534 7.71 -3.50 25.00
CA LYS A 534 7.81 -2.04 25.16
C LYS A 534 7.13 -1.15 24.08
N ASP A 535 6.33 -1.67 23.15
CA ASP A 535 5.87 -0.94 21.95
C ASP A 535 4.71 0.02 22.23
N GLU A 536 5.03 1.25 22.64
CA GLU A 536 4.03 2.31 22.83
C GLU A 536 3.67 3.05 21.54
N LEU A 537 4.57 3.12 20.55
CA LEU A 537 4.35 3.89 19.32
C LEU A 537 3.25 3.29 18.45
N PHE A 538 3.24 1.98 18.29
CA PHE A 538 2.32 1.28 17.39
C PHE A 538 1.06 0.72 18.09
N ASN A 539 1.01 0.69 19.42
CA ASN A 539 -0.12 0.17 20.19
C ASN A 539 -1.23 1.19 20.48
N VAL A 540 -1.40 2.19 19.63
CA VAL A 540 -2.45 3.22 19.74
C VAL A 540 -3.72 2.73 19.08
N SER A 541 -4.84 2.68 19.84
CA SER A 541 -6.16 2.31 19.33
C SER A 541 -6.98 3.54 18.91
N SER A 542 -8.09 3.31 18.23
CA SER A 542 -9.05 4.36 17.82
C SER A 542 -9.63 5.15 19.00
N THR A 543 -9.76 4.50 20.12
CA THR A 543 -10.28 5.11 21.37
C THR A 543 -9.19 5.80 22.20
N TYR A 544 -7.94 5.82 21.71
CA TYR A 544 -6.84 6.46 22.44
C TYR A 544 -7.09 7.95 22.60
N ARG A 545 -7.14 8.40 23.87
CA ARG A 545 -7.33 9.79 24.26
C ARG A 545 -8.55 10.46 23.60
N ILE A 546 -9.66 9.72 23.46
CA ILE A 546 -10.81 10.19 22.68
C ILE A 546 -11.48 11.41 23.29
N PHE A 547 -11.57 11.49 24.63
CA PHE A 547 -12.20 12.64 25.30
C PHE A 547 -11.34 13.89 25.25
N SER A 548 -10.03 13.76 25.43
CA SER A 548 -9.13 14.92 25.32
C SER A 548 -8.97 15.37 23.87
N ARG A 549 -9.08 14.48 22.89
CA ARG A 549 -9.19 14.85 21.45
C ARG A 549 -10.44 15.68 21.18
N ALA A 550 -11.59 15.26 21.71
CA ALA A 550 -12.83 16.01 21.60
C ALA A 550 -12.70 17.41 22.24
N ALA A 551 -12.11 17.48 23.44
CA ALA A 551 -11.85 18.75 24.13
C ALA A 551 -10.85 19.67 23.37
N CYS A 552 -9.92 19.10 22.59
CA CYS A 552 -9.07 19.87 21.65
C CYS A 552 -9.87 20.52 20.52
N ASN A 553 -11.00 19.94 20.11
CA ASN A 553 -11.84 20.49 19.07
C ASN A 553 -12.78 21.58 19.60
N PHE A 554 -13.55 21.28 20.64
CA PHE A 554 -14.55 22.20 21.16
C PHE A 554 -14.76 22.03 22.66
N ALA A 555 -14.78 23.14 23.40
CA ALA A 555 -15.08 23.19 24.83
C ALA A 555 -16.52 23.69 25.03
N PHE A 556 -17.34 22.85 25.65
CA PHE A 556 -18.75 23.20 25.93
C PHE A 556 -18.85 24.39 26.89
N PRO A 557 -19.86 25.27 26.71
CA PRO A 557 -20.12 26.32 27.67
C PRO A 557 -20.57 25.74 29.03
N PRO A 558 -20.32 26.45 30.16
CA PRO A 558 -20.56 25.89 31.47
C PRO A 558 -22.03 25.46 31.73
N GLU A 559 -22.97 26.05 31.01
CA GLU A 559 -24.40 25.79 31.18
C GLU A 559 -24.89 24.56 30.41
N ILE A 560 -24.10 24.06 29.47
CA ILE A 560 -24.44 22.89 28.66
C ILE A 560 -23.43 21.79 28.94
N GLN A 561 -23.84 20.79 29.70
CA GLN A 561 -22.96 19.67 30.01
C GLN A 561 -22.79 18.77 28.81
N ARG A 562 -21.52 18.43 28.51
CA ARG A 562 -21.23 17.42 27.50
C ARG A 562 -21.76 16.05 27.94
N PRO A 563 -22.57 15.36 27.13
CA PRO A 563 -22.97 13.98 27.41
C PRO A 563 -21.75 13.05 27.43
N ILE A 564 -21.67 12.24 28.48
CA ILE A 564 -20.60 11.23 28.61
C ILE A 564 -21.24 9.85 28.53
N PRO A 565 -20.77 8.92 27.68
CA PRO A 565 -21.30 7.57 27.62
C PRO A 565 -21.09 6.84 28.98
N VAL A 566 -22.04 6.03 29.40
CA VAL A 566 -21.91 5.20 30.59
C VAL A 566 -21.10 3.96 30.23
N ILE A 567 -19.83 3.93 30.63
CA ILE A 567 -18.91 2.82 30.36
C ILE A 567 -18.86 1.94 31.61
N LYS A 568 -19.19 0.66 31.47
CA LYS A 568 -18.97 -0.31 32.55
C LYS A 568 -17.46 -0.55 32.71
N PRO A 569 -16.95 -0.81 33.92
CA PRO A 569 -15.52 -0.97 34.18
C PRO A 569 -14.81 -2.08 33.38
N ASP A 570 -15.57 -3.05 32.90
CA ASP A 570 -15.06 -4.21 32.15
C ASP A 570 -15.32 -4.14 30.64
N ASP A 571 -16.04 -3.13 30.14
CA ASP A 571 -16.27 -2.98 28.70
C ASP A 571 -15.04 -2.41 27.98
N VAL A 572 -14.63 -3.09 26.94
CA VAL A 572 -13.67 -2.53 26.00
C VAL A 572 -14.36 -1.37 25.29
N MET A 573 -13.79 -0.17 25.40
CA MET A 573 -14.32 1.01 24.72
C MET A 573 -14.39 0.76 23.21
N ASN A 574 -15.60 0.65 22.66
CA ASN A 574 -15.84 0.59 21.22
C ASN A 574 -16.03 2.01 20.69
N GLU A 575 -15.62 2.23 19.44
CA GLU A 575 -15.79 3.52 18.73
C GLU A 575 -17.24 3.96 18.69
N ASP A 576 -18.17 3.01 18.59
CA ASP A 576 -19.63 3.25 18.53
C ASP A 576 -20.19 3.90 19.81
N ALA A 577 -19.52 3.72 20.95
CA ALA A 577 -19.92 4.32 22.22
C ALA A 577 -19.65 5.84 22.29
N PHE A 578 -18.87 6.39 21.36
CA PHE A 578 -18.41 7.78 21.38
C PHE A 578 -18.93 8.64 20.23
N ASP A 579 -19.92 8.14 19.47
CA ASP A 579 -20.45 8.84 18.31
C ASP A 579 -19.38 9.11 17.21
N VAL A 580 -18.36 8.28 17.23
CA VAL A 580 -17.42 8.10 16.13
C VAL A 580 -18.07 7.06 15.22
N GLU A 581 -18.14 7.33 13.91
CA GLU A 581 -18.75 6.38 12.97
C GLU A 581 -18.20 4.97 13.14
N PRO A 582 -19.08 3.94 13.18
CA PRO A 582 -18.64 2.57 13.12
C PRO A 582 -17.84 2.37 11.83
N ARG A 583 -16.79 1.57 11.90
CA ARG A 583 -16.10 1.11 10.68
C ARG A 583 -17.16 0.49 9.79
N GLY A 584 -17.34 1.04 8.58
CA GLY A 584 -18.42 0.67 7.66
C GLY A 584 -18.70 -0.82 7.63
N GLU A 585 -19.93 -1.21 7.76
CA GLU A 585 -20.65 -2.51 7.66
C GLU A 585 -19.88 -3.86 7.83
N ALA A 586 -18.65 -3.87 8.33
CA ALA A 586 -17.76 -5.02 8.26
C ALA A 586 -17.53 -5.78 9.57
N GLU A 587 -18.09 -5.41 10.69
CA GLU A 587 -17.87 -6.12 11.97
C GLU A 587 -19.11 -6.16 12.87
N ILE A 588 -20.20 -6.75 12.38
CA ILE A 588 -21.14 -7.40 13.28
C ILE A 588 -20.66 -8.86 13.40
N ASP A 589 -19.83 -9.12 14.39
CA ASP A 589 -19.55 -10.50 14.82
C ASP A 589 -20.83 -10.98 15.52
N GLU A 590 -21.63 -11.80 14.83
CA GLU A 590 -22.85 -12.44 15.35
C GLU A 590 -22.54 -13.48 16.45
N THR A 591 -21.70 -13.15 17.42
CA THR A 591 -21.43 -14.07 18.54
C THR A 591 -21.75 -13.51 19.92
N ASP A 592 -22.42 -12.36 20.02
CA ASP A 592 -23.02 -11.93 21.31
C ASP A 592 -24.48 -11.51 21.12
N ASP A 593 -25.32 -12.52 20.87
CA ASP A 593 -26.74 -12.44 21.17
C ASP A 593 -26.94 -12.53 22.70
N LYS A 594 -26.43 -11.54 23.41
CA LYS A 594 -26.85 -11.16 24.75
C LYS A 594 -27.58 -9.85 24.60
N SER A 595 -28.89 -9.94 24.47
CA SER A 595 -29.82 -8.87 24.73
C SER A 595 -29.45 -8.19 26.04
N ILE A 596 -28.65 -7.12 25.99
CA ILE A 596 -28.45 -6.21 27.09
C ILE A 596 -29.75 -5.43 27.15
N THR A 597 -30.65 -5.86 28.04
CA THR A 597 -31.74 -5.04 28.54
C THR A 597 -31.11 -3.89 29.31
N GLU A 598 -30.97 -2.73 28.62
CA GLU A 598 -30.63 -1.48 29.29
C GLU A 598 -31.70 -1.20 30.34
N PRO A 599 -31.32 -0.97 31.61
CA PRO A 599 -32.24 -0.40 32.57
C PRO A 599 -32.61 1.01 32.09
N GLU A 600 -33.78 1.49 32.41
CA GLU A 600 -34.49 2.75 32.11
C GLU A 600 -33.67 4.07 32.05
N GLN A 601 -32.39 4.05 31.68
CA GLN A 601 -31.59 5.23 31.42
C GLN A 601 -31.74 5.67 29.97
N GLU A 602 -31.99 6.96 29.80
CA GLU A 602 -32.08 7.63 28.52
C GLU A 602 -30.90 7.28 27.62
N LYS A 603 -31.19 6.88 26.36
CA LYS A 603 -30.17 6.47 25.37
C LYS A 603 -29.13 7.59 25.18
N TYR A 604 -27.89 7.22 25.00
CA TYR A 604 -26.79 8.17 24.77
C TYR A 604 -27.04 9.07 23.55
N SER A 605 -27.62 8.52 22.45
CA SER A 605 -28.03 9.28 21.25
C SER A 605 -29.01 10.41 21.57
N THR A 606 -30.00 10.17 22.42
CA THR A 606 -30.99 11.20 22.82
C THR A 606 -30.33 12.32 23.63
N ARG A 607 -29.34 12.00 24.46
CA ARG A 607 -28.58 13.01 25.23
C ARG A 607 -27.71 13.87 24.32
N ILE A 608 -27.13 13.27 23.24
CA ILE A 608 -26.40 14.01 22.18
C ILE A 608 -27.32 14.98 21.46
N GLU A 609 -28.48 14.50 21.01
CA GLU A 609 -29.47 15.32 20.31
C GLU A 609 -29.90 16.51 21.17
N ARG A 610 -30.20 16.27 22.46
CA ARG A 610 -30.54 17.35 23.38
C ARG A 610 -29.40 18.35 23.60
N ALA A 611 -28.14 17.89 23.65
CA ALA A 611 -27.00 18.79 23.76
C ALA A 611 -26.83 19.67 22.49
N LEU A 612 -27.03 19.11 21.31
CA LEU A 612 -27.01 19.85 20.05
C LEU A 612 -28.17 20.85 19.95
N GLU A 613 -29.38 20.47 20.38
CA GLU A 613 -30.54 21.36 20.46
C GLU A 613 -30.28 22.52 21.42
N ALA A 614 -29.70 22.26 22.58
CA ALA A 614 -29.32 23.29 23.54
C ALA A 614 -28.26 24.26 22.99
N LEU A 615 -27.25 23.74 22.27
CA LEU A 615 -26.25 24.56 21.59
C LEU A 615 -26.88 25.42 20.48
N ASN A 616 -27.79 24.85 19.71
CA ASN A 616 -28.52 25.56 18.64
C ASN A 616 -29.42 26.65 19.20
N ALA A 617 -30.23 26.34 20.21
CA ALA A 617 -31.11 27.32 20.89
C ALA A 617 -30.32 28.50 21.44
N ARG A 618 -29.11 28.23 21.99
CA ARG A 618 -28.21 29.30 22.45
C ARG A 618 -27.61 30.10 21.31
N ALA A 619 -27.33 29.48 20.17
CA ALA A 619 -26.82 30.17 18.97
C ALA A 619 -27.88 31.09 18.33
N GLU A 620 -29.17 30.75 18.44
CA GLU A 620 -30.30 31.56 17.97
C GLU A 620 -30.70 32.67 18.97
N GLY A 621 -30.08 32.70 20.17
CA GLY A 621 -30.28 33.69 21.18
C GLY A 621 -29.88 35.11 20.77
N THR A 622 -30.44 36.13 21.46
CA THR A 622 -30.21 37.55 21.15
C THR A 622 -29.10 38.21 21.98
N ASN A 623 -28.40 37.47 22.78
CA ASN A 623 -27.33 37.99 23.67
C ASN A 623 -26.06 38.29 22.85
N GLU A 624 -25.55 39.50 22.87
CA GLU A 624 -24.31 39.90 22.19
C GLU A 624 -23.10 39.67 23.12
N PRO A 625 -21.98 39.14 22.60
CA PRO A 625 -21.82 38.58 21.26
C PRO A 625 -22.59 37.27 21.09
N LEU A 626 -23.21 37.06 19.93
CA LEU A 626 -23.97 35.86 19.62
C LEU A 626 -23.10 34.60 19.80
N PHE A 627 -23.63 33.62 20.49
CA PHE A 627 -22.95 32.35 20.71
C PHE A 627 -22.61 31.65 19.38
N LEU A 628 -21.42 31.07 19.24
CA LEU A 628 -20.84 30.51 18.00
C LEU A 628 -20.60 31.54 16.88
N SER A 629 -20.86 32.84 17.09
CA SER A 629 -20.40 33.84 16.14
C SER A 629 -18.87 33.96 16.10
N LYS A 630 -18.30 34.50 15.03
CA LYS A 630 -16.84 34.70 14.88
C LYS A 630 -16.22 35.41 16.09
N ALA A 631 -16.96 36.33 16.72
CA ALA A 631 -16.49 37.10 17.87
C ALA A 631 -16.39 36.25 19.17
N SER A 632 -17.31 35.31 19.40
CA SER A 632 -17.37 34.51 20.62
C SER A 632 -16.74 33.13 20.46
N LEU A 633 -16.68 32.62 19.26
CA LEU A 633 -16.25 31.24 18.95
C LEU A 633 -14.83 30.95 19.46
N ASN A 634 -13.93 31.93 19.38
CA ASN A 634 -12.56 31.75 19.81
C ASN A 634 -12.43 31.35 21.29
N MET A 635 -13.38 31.74 22.13
CA MET A 635 -13.42 31.35 23.55
C MET A 635 -13.59 29.84 23.73
N PHE A 636 -14.46 29.22 22.92
CA PHE A 636 -14.85 27.81 23.04
C PHE A 636 -14.03 26.88 22.12
N SER A 637 -13.59 27.39 20.99
CA SER A 637 -12.79 26.63 20.02
C SER A 637 -11.95 27.57 19.11
N PRO A 638 -10.72 27.88 19.51
CA PRO A 638 -9.76 28.59 18.63
C PRO A 638 -9.55 27.85 17.30
N LYS A 639 -9.61 26.50 17.35
CA LYS A 639 -9.48 25.65 16.17
C LYS A 639 -10.63 25.89 15.17
N PHE A 640 -11.86 25.85 15.62
CA PHE A 640 -13.02 26.09 14.74
C PHE A 640 -13.11 27.54 14.28
N ALA A 641 -12.68 28.47 15.11
CA ALA A 641 -12.56 29.88 14.70
C ALA A 641 -11.56 30.03 13.53
N LYS A 642 -10.43 29.32 13.59
CA LYS A 642 -9.42 29.35 12.52
C LYS A 642 -9.87 28.63 11.25
N ILE A 643 -10.64 27.54 11.39
CA ILE A 643 -11.29 26.88 10.25
C ILE A 643 -12.26 27.85 9.58
N LEU A 644 -13.13 28.50 10.35
CA LEU A 644 -14.08 29.48 9.83
C LEU A 644 -13.38 30.64 9.10
N GLU A 645 -12.28 31.17 9.65
CA GLU A 645 -11.46 32.18 8.98
C GLU A 645 -10.97 31.70 7.61
N ASN A 646 -10.40 30.50 7.54
CA ASN A 646 -9.91 29.93 6.28
C ASN A 646 -11.03 29.65 5.25
N LEU A 647 -12.25 29.34 5.71
CA LEU A 647 -13.42 29.14 4.85
C LEU A 647 -14.01 30.47 4.33
N GLN A 648 -13.84 31.57 5.09
CA GLN A 648 -14.29 32.91 4.75
C GLN A 648 -13.23 33.77 4.06
N ASP A 649 -11.98 33.28 3.95
CA ASP A 649 -10.89 34.03 3.32
C ASP A 649 -11.10 34.07 1.79
N ASP A 650 -11.20 35.27 1.25
CA ASP A 650 -11.40 35.50 -0.19
C ASP A 650 -10.22 35.00 -1.05
N ASN A 651 -9.03 34.89 -0.47
CA ASN A 651 -7.87 34.30 -1.15
C ASN A 651 -8.04 32.78 -1.35
N ASN A 652 -8.86 32.14 -0.53
CA ASN A 652 -9.16 30.70 -0.63
C ASN A 652 -10.38 30.48 -1.55
N ARG A 653 -10.27 30.96 -2.79
CA ARG A 653 -11.34 30.82 -3.78
C ARG A 653 -11.42 29.41 -4.34
N GLY A 654 -12.59 28.76 -4.21
CA GLY A 654 -12.86 27.42 -4.74
C GLY A 654 -13.61 26.52 -3.78
N LEU A 655 -13.63 25.23 -4.08
CA LEU A 655 -14.31 24.19 -3.31
C LEU A 655 -13.47 23.73 -2.12
N HIS A 656 -14.16 23.50 -1.00
CA HIS A 656 -13.56 23.04 0.25
C HIS A 656 -14.08 21.66 0.64
N LEU A 657 -13.17 20.77 1.04
CA LEU A 657 -13.43 19.48 1.67
C LEU A 657 -13.03 19.54 3.14
N LEU A 658 -13.97 19.32 4.04
CA LEU A 658 -13.73 19.32 5.48
C LEU A 658 -13.94 17.91 6.02
N TYR A 659 -12.94 17.39 6.72
CA TYR A 659 -12.96 16.05 7.31
C TYR A 659 -12.84 16.13 8.82
N SER A 660 -13.77 15.50 9.53
CA SER A 660 -13.67 15.23 10.96
C SER A 660 -13.98 13.76 11.26
N HIS A 661 -13.26 13.23 12.23
CA HIS A 661 -13.50 11.89 12.78
C HIS A 661 -14.75 11.87 13.69
N PHE A 662 -15.08 13.02 14.31
CA PHE A 662 -16.24 13.17 15.14
C PHE A 662 -17.46 13.58 14.29
N ARG A 663 -18.52 12.76 14.34
CA ARG A 663 -19.71 12.97 13.52
C ARG A 663 -20.64 14.03 14.09
N THR A 664 -20.98 13.95 15.38
CA THR A 664 -22.06 14.75 15.94
C THR A 664 -21.59 15.90 16.81
N LEU A 665 -20.94 15.66 17.95
CA LEU A 665 -20.65 16.74 18.89
C LEU A 665 -19.45 17.58 18.46
N GLU A 666 -18.27 17.31 18.96
CA GLU A 666 -17.06 18.13 18.74
C GLU A 666 -16.45 18.00 17.33
N GLY A 667 -17.26 17.70 16.33
CA GLY A 667 -16.89 17.58 14.92
C GLY A 667 -17.91 18.18 14.00
N VAL A 668 -18.40 17.37 13.04
CA VAL A 668 -19.32 17.83 11.97
C VAL A 668 -20.59 18.48 12.53
N GLY A 669 -21.17 17.95 13.62
CA GLY A 669 -22.40 18.49 14.19
C GLY A 669 -22.25 19.92 14.73
N VAL A 670 -21.21 20.20 15.53
CA VAL A 670 -20.95 21.56 16.04
C VAL A 670 -20.49 22.47 14.92
N LEU A 671 -19.66 22.00 13.98
CA LEU A 671 -19.24 22.78 12.80
C LEU A 671 -20.43 23.20 11.95
N ARG A 672 -21.44 22.34 11.79
CA ARG A 672 -22.70 22.67 11.14
C ARG A 672 -23.39 23.89 11.80
N LEU A 673 -23.50 23.88 13.13
CA LEU A 673 -24.10 25.02 13.88
C LEU A 673 -23.26 26.28 13.72
N ILE A 674 -21.93 26.18 13.73
CA ILE A 674 -21.02 27.31 13.54
C ILE A 674 -21.22 27.92 12.15
N LEU A 675 -21.28 27.11 11.10
CA LEU A 675 -21.49 27.61 9.74
C LEU A 675 -22.83 28.32 9.60
N LEU A 676 -23.91 27.76 10.16
CA LEU A 676 -25.23 28.39 10.16
C LEU A 676 -25.21 29.74 10.90
N ALA A 677 -24.57 29.83 12.04
CA ALA A 677 -24.44 31.06 12.83
C ALA A 677 -23.56 32.13 12.16
N ASN A 678 -22.75 31.78 11.18
CA ASN A 678 -21.81 32.68 10.51
C ASN A 678 -22.08 32.88 9.00
N GLY A 679 -23.34 32.81 8.60
CA GLY A 679 -23.81 33.25 7.29
C GLY A 679 -23.73 32.22 6.17
N PHE A 680 -23.52 30.93 6.51
CA PHE A 680 -23.65 29.83 5.55
C PHE A 680 -25.04 29.20 5.62
N ALA A 681 -25.49 28.54 4.56
CA ALA A 681 -26.71 27.75 4.54
C ALA A 681 -26.42 26.28 4.22
N GLU A 682 -27.25 25.39 4.74
CA GLU A 682 -27.14 23.96 4.46
C GLU A 682 -27.90 23.60 3.17
N PHE A 683 -27.22 22.96 2.24
CA PHE A 683 -27.86 22.37 1.05
C PHE A 683 -28.54 21.06 1.44
N LYS A 684 -29.86 21.02 1.32
CA LYS A 684 -30.72 19.89 1.67
C LYS A 684 -31.53 19.39 0.51
N LEU A 685 -31.68 18.08 0.44
CA LEU A 685 -32.54 17.37 -0.48
C LEU A 685 -33.68 16.70 0.29
N GLN A 686 -34.86 16.66 -0.31
CA GLN A 686 -36.02 15.94 0.22
C GLN A 686 -36.67 15.14 -0.90
N LYS A 687 -36.92 13.86 -0.64
CA LYS A 687 -37.67 13.00 -1.54
C LYS A 687 -39.18 13.16 -1.27
N GLN A 688 -39.92 13.58 -2.28
CA GLN A 688 -41.38 13.68 -2.22
C GLN A 688 -42.00 12.70 -3.23
N GLY A 689 -42.42 11.52 -2.73
CA GLY A 689 -42.84 10.43 -3.60
C GLY A 689 -41.64 9.85 -4.36
N GLU A 690 -41.67 9.92 -5.71
CA GLU A 690 -40.57 9.48 -6.57
C GLU A 690 -39.61 10.60 -6.99
N THR A 691 -39.96 11.86 -6.70
CA THR A 691 -39.20 13.05 -7.13
C THR A 691 -38.37 13.65 -6.01
N TRP A 692 -37.19 14.16 -6.35
CA TRP A 692 -36.31 14.89 -5.45
C TRP A 692 -36.47 16.39 -5.59
N LYS A 693 -36.41 17.11 -4.47
CA LYS A 693 -36.46 18.57 -4.43
C LYS A 693 -35.38 19.16 -3.54
N ILE A 694 -34.89 20.34 -3.92
CA ILE A 694 -34.01 21.15 -3.07
C ILE A 694 -34.91 21.86 -2.04
N VAL A 695 -34.56 21.69 -0.76
CA VAL A 695 -35.24 22.35 0.36
C VAL A 695 -34.43 23.56 0.77
N GLU A 696 -34.99 24.75 0.55
CA GLU A 696 -34.30 26.01 0.81
C GLU A 696 -35.30 27.10 1.20
N ASN A 697 -34.90 27.97 2.12
CA ASN A 697 -35.64 29.17 2.50
C ASN A 697 -35.20 30.34 1.61
N GLU A 698 -36.09 31.31 1.34
CA GLU A 698 -35.75 32.49 0.54
C GLU A 698 -34.55 33.28 1.09
N VAL A 699 -34.38 33.32 2.42
CA VAL A 699 -33.28 34.05 3.12
C VAL A 699 -31.93 33.37 2.90
N ASP A 700 -31.91 32.07 2.54
CA ASP A 700 -30.71 31.28 2.40
C ASP A 700 -30.23 31.15 0.95
N LYS A 701 -30.98 31.71 0.00
CA LYS A 701 -30.77 31.55 -1.45
C LYS A 701 -29.39 32.04 -1.91
N ASP A 702 -28.97 33.19 -1.41
CA ASP A 702 -27.68 33.83 -1.80
C ASP A 702 -26.52 33.52 -0.86
N LYS A 703 -26.75 32.74 0.20
CA LYS A 703 -25.69 32.37 1.13
C LYS A 703 -24.82 31.27 0.53
N PRO A 704 -23.49 31.28 0.80
CA PRO A 704 -22.61 30.15 0.48
C PRO A 704 -23.10 28.90 1.20
N LYS A 705 -23.15 27.77 0.49
CA LYS A 705 -23.74 26.55 0.99
C LYS A 705 -22.71 25.51 1.37
N PHE A 706 -23.04 24.76 2.40
CA PHE A 706 -22.35 23.54 2.76
C PHE A 706 -23.29 22.33 2.68
N VAL A 707 -22.72 21.14 2.53
CA VAL A 707 -23.46 19.88 2.54
C VAL A 707 -22.78 18.85 3.43
N LEU A 708 -23.60 18.04 4.09
CA LEU A 708 -23.14 16.88 4.85
C LEU A 708 -23.06 15.66 3.93
N TYR A 709 -22.01 14.89 4.05
CA TYR A 709 -21.81 13.63 3.37
C TYR A 709 -21.25 12.63 4.38
N THR A 710 -22.12 12.16 5.24
CA THR A 710 -21.81 11.29 6.39
C THR A 710 -22.34 9.87 6.15
N GLY A 711 -22.65 9.11 7.16
CA GLY A 711 -23.22 7.77 7.05
C GLY A 711 -24.75 7.72 7.00
N THR A 712 -25.42 8.87 7.18
CA THR A 712 -26.88 8.93 7.39
C THR A 712 -27.71 9.07 6.11
N GLU A 713 -27.11 9.59 5.05
CA GLU A 713 -27.76 9.84 3.76
C GLU A 713 -27.95 8.52 2.98
N THR A 714 -29.04 8.39 2.25
CA THR A 714 -29.28 7.24 1.37
C THR A 714 -28.27 7.19 0.22
N ALA A 715 -28.08 6.02 -0.39
CA ALA A 715 -27.13 5.87 -1.52
C ALA A 715 -27.51 6.78 -2.71
N GLU A 716 -28.81 6.93 -2.98
CA GLU A 716 -29.32 7.80 -4.05
C GLU A 716 -29.06 9.28 -3.74
N GLU A 717 -29.33 9.71 -2.51
CA GLU A 717 -29.06 11.07 -2.04
C GLU A 717 -27.57 11.42 -2.12
N LYS A 718 -26.70 10.52 -1.67
CA LYS A 718 -25.25 10.65 -1.79
C LYS A 718 -24.80 10.83 -3.24
N GLU A 719 -25.41 10.10 -4.16
CA GLU A 719 -25.08 10.23 -5.59
C GLU A 719 -25.48 11.60 -6.14
N ILE A 720 -26.67 12.08 -5.80
CA ILE A 720 -27.14 13.41 -6.22
C ILE A 720 -26.22 14.50 -5.64
N ILE A 721 -25.96 14.48 -4.33
CA ILE A 721 -25.07 15.44 -3.66
C ILE A 721 -23.69 15.48 -4.33
N ARG A 722 -23.08 14.32 -4.57
CA ARG A 722 -21.79 14.24 -5.25
C ARG A 722 -21.80 14.85 -6.65
N ASN A 723 -22.85 14.57 -7.43
CA ASN A 723 -22.98 15.09 -8.79
C ASN A 723 -23.24 16.62 -8.80
N VAL A 724 -24.02 17.13 -7.84
CA VAL A 724 -24.21 18.58 -7.65
C VAL A 724 -22.88 19.25 -7.25
N TYR A 725 -22.17 18.70 -6.27
CA TYR A 725 -20.87 19.23 -5.84
C TYR A 725 -19.84 19.27 -6.99
N ASN A 726 -19.82 18.23 -7.83
CA ASN A 726 -18.93 18.11 -8.98
C ASN A 726 -19.36 18.93 -10.22
N GLY A 727 -20.48 19.67 -10.18
CA GLY A 727 -21.00 20.40 -11.33
C GLY A 727 -21.57 19.52 -12.46
N ALA A 728 -21.84 18.25 -12.16
CA ALA A 728 -22.24 17.24 -13.16
C ALA A 728 -23.77 17.12 -13.28
N TRP A 729 -24.44 18.20 -13.70
CA TRP A 729 -25.91 18.31 -13.67
C TRP A 729 -26.63 17.37 -14.64
N ASN A 730 -25.97 16.82 -15.61
CA ASN A 730 -26.54 15.81 -16.50
C ASN A 730 -26.76 14.44 -15.81
N PHE A 731 -26.24 14.26 -14.61
CA PHE A 731 -26.33 13.03 -13.81
C PHE A 731 -27.16 13.20 -12.53
N VAL A 732 -27.97 14.25 -12.44
CA VAL A 732 -28.93 14.46 -11.35
C VAL A 732 -30.35 14.42 -11.93
N PRO A 733 -31.39 14.20 -11.09
CA PRO A 733 -32.77 14.23 -11.55
C PRO A 733 -33.10 15.53 -12.28
N PRO A 734 -33.91 15.49 -13.36
CA PRO A 734 -34.21 16.67 -14.22
C PRO A 734 -34.71 17.87 -13.44
N GLU A 735 -35.58 17.65 -12.46
CA GLU A 735 -36.20 18.72 -11.66
C GLU A 735 -35.17 19.49 -10.82
N ILE A 736 -34.10 18.77 -10.34
CA ILE A 736 -32.95 19.40 -9.65
C ILE A 736 -32.08 20.11 -10.67
N ALA A 737 -31.77 19.44 -11.79
CA ALA A 737 -30.87 19.95 -12.81
C ALA A 737 -31.37 21.31 -13.35
N ASP A 738 -32.68 21.46 -13.58
CA ASP A 738 -33.26 22.67 -14.08
C ASP A 738 -33.14 23.82 -13.06
N GLN A 739 -33.42 23.56 -11.77
CA GLN A 739 -33.23 24.56 -10.71
C GLN A 739 -31.78 25.00 -10.56
N LEU A 740 -30.83 24.06 -10.76
CA LEU A 740 -29.40 24.38 -10.69
C LEU A 740 -28.94 25.23 -11.87
N ARG A 741 -29.41 24.93 -13.10
CA ARG A 741 -29.07 25.69 -14.31
C ARG A 741 -29.59 27.13 -14.27
N GLU A 742 -30.71 27.38 -13.60
CA GLU A 742 -31.21 28.74 -13.37
C GLU A 742 -30.27 29.57 -12.49
N ARG A 743 -29.48 28.93 -11.62
CA ARG A 743 -28.58 29.60 -10.66
C ARG A 743 -27.16 29.72 -11.16
N ALA A 744 -26.61 28.66 -11.72
CA ALA A 744 -25.23 28.63 -12.20
C ALA A 744 -25.03 27.60 -13.31
N ASN A 745 -24.03 27.84 -14.17
CA ASN A 745 -23.68 26.93 -15.25
C ASN A 745 -22.87 25.71 -14.73
N ASN A 746 -22.17 25.86 -13.61
CA ASN A 746 -21.33 24.85 -12.99
C ASN A 746 -21.14 25.14 -11.49
N ASN A 747 -20.31 24.33 -10.81
CA ASN A 747 -19.95 24.53 -9.39
C ASN A 747 -18.42 24.60 -9.20
N MET A 748 -17.68 25.17 -10.16
CA MET A 748 -16.21 25.15 -10.13
C MET A 748 -15.62 25.93 -8.95
N TYR A 749 -16.28 27.00 -8.55
CA TYR A 749 -15.83 27.89 -7.48
C TYR A 749 -16.74 27.87 -6.25
N GLY A 750 -17.75 26.99 -6.21
CA GLY A 750 -18.69 26.87 -5.10
C GLY A 750 -19.95 27.72 -5.26
N GLU A 751 -20.42 27.90 -6.51
CA GLU A 751 -21.59 28.66 -6.86
C GLU A 751 -22.88 28.08 -6.25
N ILE A 752 -22.94 26.75 -6.10
CA ILE A 752 -24.07 26.06 -5.49
C ILE A 752 -23.67 25.49 -4.13
N ILE A 753 -22.58 24.69 -4.06
CA ILE A 753 -22.07 24.09 -2.83
C ILE A 753 -20.60 24.44 -2.71
N LYS A 754 -20.24 25.28 -1.73
CA LYS A 754 -18.85 25.67 -1.46
C LYS A 754 -18.10 24.64 -0.63
N ILE A 755 -18.78 24.00 0.35
CA ILE A 755 -18.15 23.13 1.34
C ILE A 755 -18.83 21.77 1.36
N ILE A 756 -18.05 20.70 1.29
CA ILE A 756 -18.52 19.34 1.60
C ILE A 756 -17.88 18.88 2.89
N MET A 757 -18.69 18.48 3.88
CA MET A 757 -18.22 17.93 5.15
C MET A 757 -18.37 16.42 5.14
N ILE A 758 -17.29 15.70 5.33
CA ILE A 758 -17.27 14.24 5.32
C ILE A 758 -16.75 13.67 6.64
N THR A 759 -17.16 12.45 6.93
CA THR A 759 -16.64 11.61 8.00
C THR A 759 -15.94 10.39 7.42
N ALA A 760 -15.58 9.42 8.26
CA ALA A 760 -14.89 8.20 7.82
C ALA A 760 -15.68 7.41 6.78
N SER A 761 -16.99 7.23 6.96
CA SER A 761 -17.85 6.51 6.02
C SER A 761 -18.05 7.28 4.71
N GLY A 762 -18.08 8.60 4.77
CA GLY A 762 -18.12 9.46 3.59
C GLY A 762 -16.81 9.49 2.80
N ALA A 763 -15.69 9.17 3.44
CA ALA A 763 -14.38 9.17 2.79
C ALA A 763 -14.17 8.00 1.82
N GLU A 764 -14.95 6.93 1.89
CA GLU A 764 -14.80 5.77 1.02
C GLU A 764 -15.60 5.92 -0.29
N GLY A 765 -14.93 5.67 -1.41
CA GLY A 765 -15.56 5.56 -2.73
C GLY A 765 -15.94 6.85 -3.44
N ILE A 766 -15.85 8.04 -2.83
CA ILE A 766 -16.19 9.29 -3.50
C ILE A 766 -15.09 9.82 -4.41
N ASN A 767 -15.48 10.47 -5.50
CA ASN A 767 -14.61 11.19 -6.40
C ASN A 767 -15.07 12.65 -6.47
N LEU A 768 -14.20 13.57 -6.02
CA LEU A 768 -14.48 14.99 -5.99
C LEU A 768 -13.70 15.71 -7.09
N LYS A 769 -14.36 16.63 -7.81
CA LYS A 769 -13.73 17.47 -8.83
C LYS A 769 -13.51 18.88 -8.28
N ASN A 770 -12.53 19.56 -8.82
CA ASN A 770 -12.24 20.99 -8.59
C ASN A 770 -12.05 21.39 -7.11
N THR A 771 -11.82 20.43 -6.22
CA THR A 771 -11.67 20.66 -4.76
C THR A 771 -10.26 21.15 -4.45
N ARG A 772 -10.11 22.44 -4.16
CA ARG A 772 -8.81 23.09 -3.94
C ARG A 772 -8.34 23.06 -2.50
N TYR A 773 -9.24 23.04 -1.53
CA TYR A 773 -8.91 23.17 -0.11
C TYR A 773 -9.37 21.94 0.66
N VAL A 774 -8.46 21.34 1.43
CA VAL A 774 -8.75 20.19 2.28
C VAL A 774 -8.43 20.55 3.72
N HIS A 775 -9.42 20.44 4.60
CA HIS A 775 -9.31 20.74 6.02
C HIS A 775 -9.40 19.48 6.85
N ILE A 776 -8.32 19.07 7.49
CA ILE A 776 -8.25 17.96 8.44
C ILE A 776 -8.42 18.57 9.84
N VAL A 777 -9.60 18.41 10.42
CA VAL A 777 -10.01 19.09 11.67
C VAL A 777 -9.18 18.66 12.87
N GLU A 778 -8.89 17.36 12.98
CA GLU A 778 -8.07 16.82 14.07
C GLU A 778 -7.07 15.77 13.56
N PRO A 779 -5.89 15.67 14.20
CA PRO A 779 -4.92 14.62 13.93
C PRO A 779 -5.46 13.23 14.24
N TYR A 780 -4.96 12.26 13.50
CA TYR A 780 -5.23 10.85 13.69
C TYR A 780 -3.91 10.12 14.03
N TRP A 781 -3.95 8.94 14.62
CA TRP A 781 -2.73 8.21 15.03
C TRP A 781 -1.94 7.57 13.86
N HIS A 782 -2.39 7.76 12.63
CA HIS A 782 -1.65 7.44 11.40
C HIS A 782 -2.08 8.36 10.26
N MET A 783 -1.18 8.62 9.32
CA MET A 783 -1.44 9.55 8.20
C MET A 783 -2.25 8.94 7.05
N VAL A 784 -2.41 7.62 7.02
CA VAL A 784 -3.09 6.93 5.89
C VAL A 784 -4.53 7.44 5.71
N ARG A 785 -5.28 7.65 6.80
CA ARG A 785 -6.65 8.15 6.70
C ARG A 785 -6.72 9.59 6.19
N PRO A 786 -5.99 10.57 6.73
CA PRO A 786 -5.88 11.89 6.10
C PRO A 786 -5.46 11.83 4.63
N GLU A 787 -4.48 11.01 4.27
CA GLU A 787 -4.04 10.85 2.88
C GLU A 787 -5.13 10.26 1.98
N GLN A 788 -5.95 9.34 2.47
CA GLN A 788 -7.12 8.84 1.76
C GLN A 788 -8.14 9.95 1.49
N VAL A 789 -8.38 10.84 2.45
CA VAL A 789 -9.26 12.00 2.31
C VAL A 789 -8.69 12.99 1.29
N ILE A 790 -7.41 13.33 1.41
CA ILE A 790 -6.70 14.20 0.45
C ILE A 790 -6.77 13.61 -0.95
N GLY A 791 -6.62 12.28 -1.07
CA GLY A 791 -6.74 11.55 -2.33
C GLY A 791 -8.14 11.60 -2.95
N ARG A 792 -9.20 12.04 -2.24
CA ARG A 792 -10.52 12.28 -2.83
C ARG A 792 -10.56 13.57 -3.63
N ALA A 793 -9.86 14.59 -3.18
CA ALA A 793 -9.69 15.85 -3.88
C ALA A 793 -8.61 15.78 -4.96
N ARG A 794 -7.49 15.08 -4.68
CA ARG A 794 -6.33 15.00 -5.55
C ARG A 794 -6.36 13.72 -6.40
N ARG A 795 -7.07 13.77 -7.52
CA ARG A 795 -7.15 12.66 -8.50
C ARG A 795 -6.68 13.09 -9.88
N ILE A 796 -6.37 12.11 -10.72
CA ILE A 796 -6.04 12.32 -12.13
C ILE A 796 -7.20 13.07 -12.78
N CYS A 797 -6.89 14.16 -13.46
CA CYS A 797 -7.85 15.02 -14.15
C CYS A 797 -8.98 15.58 -13.26
N SER A 798 -8.80 15.63 -11.93
CA SER A 798 -9.84 16.21 -11.06
C SER A 798 -9.97 17.71 -11.17
N HIS A 799 -8.98 18.41 -11.70
CA HIS A 799 -8.94 19.87 -11.82
C HIS A 799 -8.76 20.34 -13.28
N ASP A 800 -9.07 19.48 -14.27
CA ASP A 800 -8.88 19.78 -15.68
C ASP A 800 -9.78 20.93 -16.18
N GLU A 801 -10.92 21.15 -15.52
CA GLU A 801 -11.86 22.24 -15.81
C GLU A 801 -11.37 23.60 -15.28
N LEU A 802 -10.43 23.62 -14.32
CA LEU A 802 -9.89 24.86 -13.76
C LEU A 802 -8.73 25.42 -14.60
N PRO A 803 -8.49 26.74 -14.54
CA PRO A 803 -7.27 27.37 -15.06
C PRO A 803 -6.01 26.71 -14.50
N GLU A 804 -4.92 26.68 -15.27
CA GLU A 804 -3.71 25.93 -14.91
C GLU A 804 -3.12 26.36 -13.56
N GLU A 805 -3.11 27.65 -13.28
CA GLU A 805 -2.66 28.25 -12.03
C GLU A 805 -3.50 27.87 -10.80
N MET A 806 -4.74 27.41 -11.01
CA MET A 806 -5.66 26.99 -9.97
C MET A 806 -5.72 25.47 -9.79
N ARG A 807 -4.96 24.70 -10.59
CA ARG A 807 -4.88 23.23 -10.48
C ARG A 807 -4.01 22.80 -9.31
N THR A 808 -4.31 23.34 -8.12
CA THR A 808 -3.59 23.13 -6.89
C THR A 808 -4.51 22.63 -5.78
N VAL A 809 -3.93 21.87 -4.83
CA VAL A 809 -4.62 21.45 -3.60
C VAL A 809 -3.82 21.93 -2.41
N LYS A 810 -4.46 22.74 -1.56
CA LYS A 810 -3.93 23.22 -0.27
C LYS A 810 -4.54 22.42 0.87
N VAL A 811 -3.67 21.86 1.71
CA VAL A 811 -4.11 20.98 2.81
C VAL A 811 -3.79 21.63 4.14
N PHE A 812 -4.81 21.82 4.98
CA PHE A 812 -4.69 22.34 6.33
C PHE A 812 -4.85 21.22 7.35
N PHE A 813 -3.89 21.10 8.27
CA PHE A 813 -3.97 20.28 9.47
C PHE A 813 -4.12 21.18 10.68
N TYR A 814 -5.21 21.04 11.43
CA TYR A 814 -5.43 21.85 12.62
C TYR A 814 -4.99 21.09 13.87
N VAL A 815 -4.10 21.73 14.65
CA VAL A 815 -3.48 21.16 15.85
C VAL A 815 -3.63 22.14 17.00
N THR A 816 -4.30 21.72 18.03
CA THR A 816 -4.42 22.50 19.26
C THR A 816 -3.14 22.39 20.08
N THR A 817 -2.65 23.52 20.58
CA THR A 817 -1.39 23.61 21.36
C THR A 817 -1.62 24.26 22.72
N PHE A 818 -0.67 24.13 23.63
CA PHE A 818 -0.66 24.93 24.85
C PHE A 818 -0.14 26.36 24.58
N THR A 819 -0.55 27.32 25.43
CA THR A 819 0.10 28.64 25.49
C THR A 819 1.39 28.55 26.30
N GLU A 820 2.26 29.55 26.20
CA GLU A 820 3.50 29.62 27.01
C GLU A 820 3.18 29.63 28.51
N GLU A 821 2.10 30.33 28.91
CA GLU A 821 1.64 30.35 30.29
C GLU A 821 1.20 28.97 30.77
N GLN A 822 0.42 28.25 29.97
CA GLN A 822 -0.03 26.89 30.30
C GLN A 822 1.13 25.90 30.37
N MET A 823 2.21 26.12 29.59
CA MET A 823 3.43 25.33 29.63
C MET A 823 4.29 25.57 30.87
N THR A 824 4.20 26.75 31.49
CA THR A 824 5.08 27.18 32.59
C THR A 824 4.40 27.22 33.95
N ASP A 825 3.06 27.15 34.04
CA ASP A 825 2.30 27.23 35.29
C ASP A 825 2.62 26.04 36.21
N GLU A 826 3.01 26.35 37.45
CA GLU A 826 3.37 25.36 38.48
C GLU A 826 2.20 24.44 38.88
N LYS A 827 0.96 24.91 38.71
CA LYS A 827 -0.24 24.11 39.03
C LYS A 827 -0.43 22.90 38.12
N ASN A 828 0.17 22.91 36.94
CA ASN A 828 0.03 21.90 35.86
C ASN A 828 1.24 20.98 35.74
N ILE A 829 2.09 20.90 36.78
CA ILE A 829 3.31 20.07 36.79
C ILE A 829 3.06 18.61 36.36
N GLU A 830 1.95 18.01 36.85
CA GLU A 830 1.66 16.59 36.53
C GLU A 830 1.42 16.33 35.05
N LEU A 831 0.69 17.21 34.35
CA LEU A 831 0.48 17.08 32.90
C LEU A 831 1.80 17.28 32.15
N ARG A 832 2.61 18.27 32.54
CA ARG A 832 3.88 18.56 31.91
C ARG A 832 4.90 17.43 32.03
N ILE A 833 4.85 16.65 33.09
CA ILE A 833 5.77 15.51 33.28
C ILE A 833 5.25 14.27 32.52
N ARG A 834 3.94 14.11 32.38
CA ARG A 834 3.33 12.90 31.79
C ARG A 834 3.21 12.98 30.26
N ASP A 835 2.84 14.14 29.74
CA ASP A 835 2.61 14.37 28.32
C ASP A 835 3.70 15.27 27.73
N VAL A 836 4.81 14.68 27.39
CA VAL A 836 5.94 15.36 26.75
C VAL A 836 6.16 14.88 25.32
N SER A 837 6.70 15.75 24.49
CA SER A 837 7.07 15.43 23.11
C SER A 837 8.00 14.21 23.06
N ARG A 838 7.74 13.32 22.13
CA ARG A 838 8.59 12.15 21.89
C ARG A 838 9.92 12.52 21.23
N LEU A 839 9.96 13.64 20.54
CA LEU A 839 11.13 14.10 19.82
C LEU A 839 12.20 14.69 20.74
N ASP A 840 11.80 15.59 21.65
CA ASP A 840 12.74 16.26 22.58
C ASP A 840 12.65 15.74 24.03
N LYS A 841 11.60 14.98 24.35
CA LYS A 841 11.34 14.38 25.70
C LYS A 841 11.25 15.39 26.83
N LYS A 842 11.02 16.67 26.51
CA LYS A 842 10.98 17.78 27.50
C LYS A 842 9.77 18.69 27.32
N THR A 843 9.44 19.04 26.07
CA THR A 843 8.36 19.98 25.78
C THR A 843 7.00 19.37 26.06
N PRO A 844 6.16 19.98 26.91
CA PRO A 844 4.78 19.52 27.13
C PRO A 844 3.98 19.65 25.82
N VAL A 845 3.18 18.64 25.55
CA VAL A 845 2.38 18.57 24.32
C VAL A 845 0.94 18.18 24.60
N THR A 846 0.02 18.73 23.83
CA THR A 846 -1.40 18.39 23.86
C THR A 846 -1.64 16.99 23.28
N THR A 847 -2.87 16.51 23.41
CA THR A 847 -3.29 15.27 22.76
C THR A 847 -3.18 15.36 21.24
N ASP A 848 -3.53 16.50 20.63
CA ASP A 848 -3.41 16.71 19.18
C ASP A 848 -1.95 16.67 18.73
N GLU A 849 -1.06 17.36 19.43
CA GLU A 849 0.38 17.33 19.14
C GLU A 849 0.94 15.92 19.31
N THR A 850 0.57 15.21 20.38
CA THR A 850 1.00 13.82 20.58
C THR A 850 0.59 12.91 19.42
N LEU A 851 -0.66 13.02 18.97
CA LEU A 851 -1.16 12.21 17.84
C LEU A 851 -0.48 12.56 16.53
N TYR A 852 -0.27 13.87 16.27
CA TYR A 852 0.42 14.33 15.09
C TYR A 852 1.89 13.86 15.05
N GLU A 853 2.60 13.90 16.20
CA GLU A 853 3.95 13.35 16.32
C GLU A 853 3.97 11.83 16.07
N ILE A 854 3.07 11.08 16.71
CA ILE A 854 2.95 9.63 16.51
C ILE A 854 2.70 9.31 15.02
N ALA A 855 1.76 10.01 14.40
CA ALA A 855 1.42 9.79 12.99
C ALA A 855 2.60 10.12 12.07
N SER A 856 3.32 11.22 12.33
CA SER A 856 4.48 11.66 11.55
C SER A 856 5.66 10.68 11.69
N MET A 857 5.94 10.18 12.89
CA MET A 857 6.97 9.17 13.12
C MET A 857 6.63 7.86 12.41
N LYS A 858 5.40 7.38 12.55
CA LYS A 858 4.91 6.18 11.83
C LYS A 858 5.04 6.35 10.32
N GLN A 859 4.64 7.52 9.80
CA GLN A 859 4.73 7.82 8.39
C GLN A 859 6.18 7.79 7.89
N ARG A 860 7.13 8.34 8.66
CA ARG A 860 8.56 8.30 8.32
C ARG A 860 9.06 6.87 8.20
N ILE A 861 8.79 6.01 9.20
CA ILE A 861 9.16 4.59 9.18
C ILE A 861 8.50 3.88 7.99
N ASN A 862 7.19 4.07 7.82
CA ASN A 862 6.44 3.44 6.74
C ASN A 862 6.97 3.88 5.36
N ASN A 863 7.29 5.17 5.19
CA ASN A 863 7.84 5.69 3.93
C ASN A 863 9.19 5.06 3.60
N GLN A 864 10.07 4.82 4.58
CA GLN A 864 11.34 4.13 4.36
C GLN A 864 11.13 2.67 3.92
N ILE A 865 10.21 1.95 4.56
CA ILE A 865 9.85 0.58 4.18
C ILE A 865 9.19 0.57 2.79
N LEU A 866 8.23 1.46 2.52
CA LEU A 866 7.55 1.55 1.24
C LEU A 866 8.50 1.94 0.10
N ARG A 867 9.44 2.85 0.36
CA ARG A 867 10.52 3.20 -0.58
C ARG A 867 11.34 1.96 -0.93
N THR A 868 11.72 1.18 0.07
CA THR A 868 12.45 -0.08 -0.12
C THR A 868 11.68 -1.07 -0.98
N ILE A 869 10.35 -1.17 -0.80
CA ILE A 869 9.48 -2.00 -1.64
C ILE A 869 9.46 -1.50 -3.10
N LYS A 870 9.39 -0.18 -3.31
CA LYS A 870 9.44 0.43 -4.65
C LYS A 870 10.78 0.15 -5.34
N GLU A 871 11.88 0.22 -4.59
CA GLU A 871 13.24 -0.03 -5.09
C GLU A 871 13.46 -1.49 -5.51
N THR A 872 12.76 -2.44 -4.87
CA THR A 872 12.79 -3.87 -5.21
C THR A 872 11.77 -4.28 -6.26
N ALA A 873 10.95 -3.35 -6.75
CA ALA A 873 9.93 -3.64 -7.77
C ALA A 873 10.58 -4.12 -9.07
N VAL A 874 9.91 -5.09 -9.71
CA VAL A 874 10.39 -5.74 -10.93
C VAL A 874 10.53 -4.79 -12.12
N ASP A 875 9.76 -3.71 -12.10
CA ASP A 875 9.67 -2.69 -13.13
C ASP A 875 10.33 -1.35 -12.72
N CYS A 876 10.98 -1.29 -11.56
CA CYS A 876 11.64 -0.08 -11.05
C CYS A 876 12.56 0.58 -12.10
N ASN A 877 13.47 -0.18 -12.72
CA ASN A 877 14.41 0.34 -13.72
C ASN A 877 13.73 0.90 -14.98
N ILE A 878 12.54 0.39 -15.33
CA ILE A 878 11.80 0.85 -16.51
C ILE A 878 11.31 2.28 -16.29
N TYR A 879 10.73 2.52 -15.10
CA TYR A 879 10.13 3.80 -14.78
C TYR A 879 11.14 4.82 -14.27
N ASN A 880 12.17 4.41 -13.55
CA ASN A 880 13.21 5.30 -13.03
C ASN A 880 14.03 5.96 -14.16
N SER A 881 14.27 5.25 -15.25
CA SER A 881 14.98 5.78 -16.43
C SER A 881 14.12 6.75 -17.27
N SER A 882 12.80 6.64 -17.17
CA SER A 882 11.85 7.41 -17.97
C SER A 882 11.46 8.75 -17.33
N THR A 883 11.58 8.88 -16.00
CA THR A 883 11.24 10.09 -15.27
C THR A 883 12.40 11.07 -15.20
N LYS A 884 12.72 11.71 -16.31
CA LYS A 884 13.63 12.87 -16.37
C LYS A 884 13.02 14.16 -15.78
N THR A 885 11.79 14.12 -15.31
CA THR A 885 11.03 15.27 -14.82
C THR A 885 10.91 15.27 -13.31
N ASN A 886 11.46 16.31 -12.68
CA ASN A 886 11.10 16.99 -11.41
C ASN A 886 10.43 16.16 -10.27
N SER A 887 10.61 14.86 -10.18
CA SER A 887 10.10 14.12 -9.03
C SER A 887 11.15 14.13 -7.92
N ASP A 888 10.76 14.61 -6.75
CA ASP A 888 11.57 14.69 -5.53
C ASP A 888 12.05 13.30 -5.01
N GLU A 889 11.63 12.20 -5.63
CA GLU A 889 11.94 10.83 -5.19
C GLU A 889 12.69 10.04 -6.27
N GLN A 890 14.02 10.17 -6.32
CA GLN A 890 14.85 9.24 -7.09
C GLN A 890 14.95 7.90 -6.35
N LEU A 891 14.49 6.82 -7.00
CA LEU A 891 14.59 5.46 -6.48
C LEU A 891 15.92 4.82 -6.88
N VAL A 892 16.55 4.12 -5.94
CA VAL A 892 17.71 3.28 -6.24
C VAL A 892 17.23 1.86 -6.47
N CYS A 893 17.02 1.50 -7.73
CA CYS A 893 16.47 0.20 -8.06
C CYS A 893 17.42 -0.93 -7.65
N TYR A 894 16.88 -1.97 -7.02
CA TYR A 894 17.63 -3.15 -6.63
C TYR A 894 18.13 -3.90 -7.89
N GLY A 895 19.44 -4.09 -7.95
CA GLY A 895 20.05 -4.71 -9.13
C GLY A 895 19.84 -6.21 -9.20
N TYR A 896 18.97 -6.67 -10.08
CA TYR A 896 18.79 -8.11 -10.40
C TYR A 896 19.99 -8.76 -11.10
N GLY A 897 21.00 -7.99 -11.46
CA GLY A 897 22.10 -8.41 -12.36
C GLY A 897 23.13 -9.35 -11.74
N LYS A 898 23.10 -9.60 -10.43
CA LYS A 898 24.07 -10.47 -9.75
C LYS A 898 23.37 -11.41 -8.78
N VAL A 899 22.46 -12.22 -9.32
CA VAL A 899 21.93 -13.34 -8.56
C VAL A 899 23.02 -14.39 -8.47
N GLU A 900 23.76 -14.42 -7.36
CA GLU A 900 24.63 -15.54 -7.04
C GLU A 900 23.78 -16.74 -6.65
N SER A 901 24.36 -17.95 -6.72
CA SER A 901 23.64 -19.23 -6.56
C SER A 901 22.79 -19.37 -5.29
N ASN A 902 22.96 -18.47 -4.31
CA ASN A 902 22.28 -18.51 -3.02
C ASN A 902 21.35 -17.31 -2.81
N ASN A 903 21.08 -16.49 -3.81
CA ASN A 903 20.32 -15.26 -3.66
C ASN A 903 18.80 -15.41 -3.80
N PHE A 904 18.29 -16.59 -4.11
CA PHE A 904 16.86 -16.89 -4.05
C PHE A 904 16.34 -17.15 -2.64
N SER A 905 17.11 -16.72 -1.64
CA SER A 905 16.74 -16.58 -0.23
C SER A 905 15.70 -17.57 0.31
N SER A 906 15.89 -18.86 0.01
CA SER A 906 15.25 -19.91 0.76
C SER A 906 16.03 -20.18 2.06
N TYR A 907 16.76 -19.18 2.57
CA TYR A 907 17.32 -19.23 3.91
C TYR A 907 16.20 -19.39 4.92
N PRO A 908 16.24 -20.42 5.76
CA PRO A 908 15.12 -20.71 6.65
C PRO A 908 14.83 -19.60 7.64
N THR A 909 15.85 -18.97 8.19
CA THR A 909 15.73 -17.93 9.21
C THR A 909 16.54 -16.69 8.88
N PHE A 910 16.22 -15.56 9.52
CA PHE A 910 16.95 -14.30 9.38
C PHE A 910 18.39 -14.40 9.87
N GLU A 911 18.62 -15.13 10.96
CA GLU A 911 19.95 -15.30 11.55
C GLU A 911 20.89 -15.96 10.55
N ARG A 912 20.42 -16.99 9.84
CA ARG A 912 21.20 -17.67 8.80
C ARG A 912 21.47 -16.77 7.60
N ASP A 913 20.48 -15.97 7.21
CA ASP A 913 20.58 -14.99 6.14
C ASP A 913 21.65 -13.92 6.46
N GLN A 914 21.76 -13.50 7.71
CA GLN A 914 22.78 -12.55 8.16
C GLN A 914 24.19 -13.16 8.23
N MET A 915 24.33 -14.43 8.61
CA MET A 915 25.65 -15.10 8.73
C MET A 915 26.34 -15.23 7.37
N GLU A 916 25.63 -15.50 6.29
CA GLU A 916 26.23 -15.57 4.95
C GLU A 916 26.70 -14.22 4.42
N LYS A 917 26.09 -13.13 4.83
CA LYS A 917 26.55 -11.78 4.50
C LYS A 917 28.00 -11.52 4.98
N MET A 918 28.42 -12.16 6.06
CA MET A 918 29.80 -12.06 6.58
C MET A 918 30.82 -12.87 5.79
N GLY A 919 30.39 -13.86 5.00
CA GLY A 919 31.26 -14.74 4.21
C GLY A 919 31.49 -14.31 2.75
N LEU A 920 30.73 -13.35 2.25
CA LEU A 920 30.94 -12.84 0.92
C LEU A 920 32.13 -11.88 0.90
N ASP A 921 33.19 -12.24 0.19
CA ASP A 921 34.38 -11.41 -0.10
C ASP A 921 34.02 -10.25 -1.03
N VAL A 922 33.20 -9.35 -0.53
CA VAL A 922 32.91 -8.09 -1.19
C VAL A 922 34.10 -7.16 -0.96
N LYS A 923 34.85 -6.86 -2.02
CA LYS A 923 35.91 -5.86 -1.95
C LYS A 923 35.28 -4.50 -1.64
N LYS A 924 35.20 -4.17 -0.35
CA LYS A 924 34.78 -2.84 0.09
C LYS A 924 35.87 -1.83 -0.22
N VAL A 925 35.57 -0.89 -1.08
CA VAL A 925 36.46 0.25 -1.34
C VAL A 925 35.88 1.45 -0.60
N SER A 926 36.54 1.86 0.45
CA SER A 926 36.19 3.09 1.16
C SER A 926 36.74 4.32 0.44
N TRP A 927 35.94 5.33 0.30
CA TRP A 927 36.36 6.66 -0.19
C TRP A 927 35.52 7.75 0.49
N LYS A 928 36.06 8.96 0.52
CA LYS A 928 35.39 10.12 1.11
C LYS A 928 34.74 10.93 -0.01
N GLY A 929 33.45 11.12 0.05
CA GLY A 929 32.69 11.90 -0.92
C GLY A 929 32.87 13.39 -0.71
N GLN A 930 32.97 14.17 -1.79
CA GLN A 930 32.94 15.63 -1.75
C GLN A 930 31.59 16.13 -2.21
N LYS A 931 30.90 16.91 -1.38
CA LYS A 931 29.64 17.54 -1.75
C LYS A 931 29.90 18.64 -2.78
N ILE A 932 29.19 18.58 -3.90
CA ILE A 932 29.25 19.60 -4.96
C ILE A 932 27.85 20.06 -5.30
N THR A 933 27.72 21.36 -5.65
CA THR A 933 26.44 21.91 -6.11
C THR A 933 26.54 22.27 -7.59
N TYR A 934 25.60 21.77 -8.39
CA TYR A 934 25.52 22.06 -9.82
C TYR A 934 24.07 22.35 -10.20
N LYS A 935 23.83 23.50 -10.85
CA LYS A 935 22.47 23.96 -11.25
C LYS A 935 21.43 23.91 -10.13
N LYS A 936 21.82 24.32 -8.90
CA LYS A 936 21.01 24.32 -7.67
C LYS A 936 20.74 22.94 -7.06
N ASN A 937 21.24 21.85 -7.63
CA ASN A 937 21.12 20.51 -7.07
C ASN A 937 22.44 20.09 -6.41
N GLU A 938 22.33 19.31 -5.35
CA GLU A 938 23.46 18.78 -4.58
C GLU A 938 23.82 17.38 -5.02
N TYR A 939 25.11 17.12 -5.17
CA TYR A 939 25.65 15.83 -5.59
C TYR A 939 26.89 15.48 -4.76
N VAL A 940 27.34 14.25 -4.86
CA VAL A 940 28.58 13.79 -4.24
C VAL A 940 29.56 13.32 -5.31
N LEU A 941 30.72 13.96 -5.34
CA LEU A 941 31.82 13.61 -6.22
C LEU A 941 32.73 12.56 -5.57
N ASN A 942 33.07 11.52 -6.30
CA ASN A 942 34.16 10.64 -5.97
C ASN A 942 35.48 11.20 -6.55
N PRO A 943 36.37 11.74 -5.70
CA PRO A 943 37.58 12.40 -6.20
C PRO A 943 38.61 11.45 -6.83
N LYS A 944 38.42 10.14 -6.71
CA LYS A 944 39.30 9.14 -7.31
C LYS A 944 38.89 8.72 -8.71
N THR A 945 37.57 8.68 -8.98
CA THR A 945 37.03 8.23 -10.27
C THR A 945 36.44 9.37 -11.09
N ASN A 946 36.29 10.59 -10.50
CA ASN A 946 35.58 11.73 -11.07
C ASN A 946 34.09 11.43 -11.40
N GLU A 947 33.55 10.38 -10.84
CA GLU A 947 32.14 10.05 -10.91
C GLU A 947 31.35 10.90 -9.92
N ILE A 948 30.15 11.34 -10.34
CA ILE A 948 29.26 12.16 -9.53
C ILE A 948 28.02 11.31 -9.23
N PHE A 949 27.64 11.26 -7.95
CA PHE A 949 26.51 10.46 -7.47
C PHE A 949 25.45 11.36 -6.85
N THR A 950 24.19 10.89 -6.83
CA THR A 950 23.14 11.60 -6.12
C THR A 950 23.39 11.57 -4.61
N ILE A 951 23.09 12.67 -3.92
CA ILE A 951 23.34 12.79 -2.48
C ILE A 951 22.56 11.75 -1.67
N ASP A 952 21.32 11.47 -2.09
CA ASP A 952 20.46 10.47 -1.44
C ASP A 952 21.00 9.04 -1.57
N SER A 953 21.55 8.68 -2.74
CA SER A 953 22.16 7.38 -2.91
C SER A 953 23.42 7.23 -2.07
N TYR A 954 24.20 8.29 -1.96
CA TYR A 954 25.41 8.31 -1.14
C TYR A 954 25.08 8.20 0.36
N GLN A 955 24.09 8.94 0.84
CA GLN A 955 23.66 8.85 2.24
C GLN A 955 23.10 7.47 2.58
N ARG A 956 22.28 6.87 1.69
CA ARG A 956 21.77 5.52 1.87
C ARG A 956 22.86 4.48 1.82
N ALA A 957 23.76 4.56 0.87
CA ALA A 957 24.88 3.65 0.79
C ALA A 957 25.75 3.69 2.05
N ASN A 958 25.82 4.86 2.71
CA ASN A 958 26.53 5.05 3.96
C ASN A 958 25.83 4.42 5.17
N THR A 959 24.52 4.50 5.22
CA THR A 959 23.70 4.04 6.35
C THR A 959 23.18 2.61 6.16
N LEU A 960 22.86 2.22 4.94
CA LEU A 960 22.12 1.00 4.61
C LEU A 960 22.88 0.05 3.67
N GLY A 961 24.07 0.43 3.15
CA GLY A 961 24.87 -0.40 2.24
C GLY A 961 24.31 -0.53 0.83
N GLY A 962 23.49 0.41 0.36
CA GLY A 962 22.88 0.40 -0.96
C GLY A 962 23.83 0.78 -2.12
N GLU A 963 23.38 0.59 -3.36
CA GLU A 963 24.13 1.00 -4.56
C GLU A 963 24.10 2.52 -4.76
N LEU A 964 25.25 3.06 -5.24
CA LEU A 964 25.35 4.46 -5.63
C LEU A 964 24.71 4.69 -6.99
N VAL A 965 23.90 5.74 -7.10
CA VAL A 965 23.31 6.16 -8.38
C VAL A 965 24.21 7.18 -9.04
N LEU A 966 24.79 6.80 -10.17
CA LEU A 966 25.61 7.67 -10.99
C LEU A 966 24.75 8.79 -11.60
N ALA A 967 25.09 10.03 -11.30
CA ALA A 967 24.43 11.23 -11.83
C ALA A 967 25.21 11.86 -12.99
N GLY A 968 26.51 11.58 -13.10
CA GLY A 968 27.35 12.15 -14.14
C GLY A 968 28.86 11.99 -13.89
N HIS A 969 29.65 12.69 -14.66
CA HIS A 969 31.10 12.70 -14.57
C HIS A 969 31.66 14.12 -14.56
N LEU A 970 32.70 14.34 -13.77
CA LEU A 970 33.49 15.58 -13.81
C LEU A 970 34.55 15.45 -14.91
N LYS A 971 34.48 16.29 -15.94
CA LYS A 971 35.46 16.35 -17.03
C LYS A 971 36.17 17.70 -17.03
N MET A 972 37.42 17.70 -17.41
CA MET A 972 38.19 18.97 -17.63
C MET A 972 38.08 19.34 -19.10
N VAL A 973 37.39 20.45 -19.39
CA VAL A 973 37.29 21.00 -20.74
C VAL A 973 37.99 22.39 -20.72
N ASN A 974 39.00 22.53 -21.50
CA ASN A 974 39.82 23.78 -21.56
C ASN A 974 40.34 24.24 -20.18
N ASN A 975 40.83 23.30 -19.37
CA ASN A 975 41.29 23.52 -17.99
C ASN A 975 40.21 24.03 -17.02
N LYS A 976 38.93 23.95 -17.35
CA LYS A 976 37.82 24.23 -16.46
C LYS A 976 37.04 22.93 -16.13
N PRO A 977 36.72 22.69 -14.87
CA PRO A 977 35.92 21.56 -14.50
C PRO A 977 34.47 21.73 -15.01
N THR A 978 34.01 20.76 -15.79
CA THR A 978 32.65 20.72 -16.37
C THR A 978 31.97 19.44 -15.96
N ILE A 979 30.72 19.52 -15.52
CA ILE A 979 29.92 18.36 -15.13
C ILE A 979 29.06 17.94 -16.33
N GLU A 980 29.24 16.70 -16.76
CA GLU A 980 28.40 16.05 -17.73
C GLU A 980 27.47 15.09 -16.98
N LEU A 981 26.17 15.41 -16.95
CA LEU A 981 25.17 14.55 -16.34
C LEU A 981 24.81 13.43 -17.33
N VAL A 982 24.59 12.21 -16.79
CA VAL A 982 24.19 11.03 -17.55
C VAL A 982 22.70 11.06 -17.84
#